data_13c87406cdd9eed7476a605b78440038
#
_entry.id   13c87406cdd9eed7476a605b78440038
#
_cell.length_a   1.000
_cell.length_b   1.000
_cell.length_c   1.000
_cell.angle_alpha   90.00
_cell.angle_beta   90.00
_cell.angle_gamma   90.00
#
_symmetry.space_group_name_H-M   'P 1'
#
loop_
_entity.id
_entity.type
_entity.pdbx_description
1 polymer ?
#
loop_
_entity_poly.entity_id
_entity_poly.type
_entity_poly.pdbx_seq_one_letter_code
_entity_poly.pdbx_strand_id
1 'polypeptide(L)'
;MTRSVFRTPQPQRLSVAVLAVLCAVAPAAFAETAADPTNLDKVVVKGERAEGYSVRRTSAGTRFDLAPREIPQSISIISHQRIEDQNLDDIIDVLANTTGVTSTQSDSERTEFYARGFYIDAYQFDGLPTQMVQNWSYGDSGLDLALYDRVEVVRGATGLLSGAGNPSASVNLIRKHADSAELNGSVSVNVGSWGRTRTTVDVGSALNASGTVRGRVIGSYLDTDGQMDRYNQRKTLGYAVIDADLTPDTQLSVGYDYQQKRANGATWGGFPMLYSDGSRTGYDESFNASPNWTYWDTTSKRAFATLQHAFSNGWKFKVGATHDETKADDKLFYPAYNDWTTGASNFDRTNGTGISPSAGFYNTERKVTGVDGYVDGPFQLFGREHQFMAGLSYNKRDYANYGDYQVGGAGKTWDPFTSYLHWTGNISEPNWNPLALASQGTITQKAGYAAARLSLADPLKLIIGARYTDWKSEGEGADRAHKVTTPYAGLVFDINDTYSTYASYTEIFQPQTLKDRDGSYLDPVDGKSYEVGVKGAWFDNRLNASLAVFRIEQDNVGQATGEPVQGSPNEFAYRAARGTVSRGFEFEVNGELAPGWNATFGASRYVAKDINDADINTNLPQTALKLFTSYTPQSLQELTVGGGANWQNRIYYPVPAYGRIKQSGYALVSAFVRYRISPEFSVQANLNNLLDKKYLSQINGYGAYGDGRNGSLTFTWSF
;
A
#
# COMPACT_ATOMS: atom_id res chain seq x y z
N MET A 1 -26.16 -39.90 -24.83
CA MET A 1 -27.30 -38.94 -24.82
C MET A 1 -27.54 -38.56 -23.36
N THR A 2 -26.90 -37.52 -22.90
CA THR A 2 -27.09 -37.00 -21.54
C THR A 2 -27.42 -35.51 -21.68
N ARG A 3 -28.60 -35.14 -21.25
CA ARG A 3 -29.16 -33.78 -21.31
C ARG A 3 -28.43 -32.87 -20.31
N SER A 4 -27.81 -31.82 -20.79
CA SER A 4 -27.38 -30.68 -20.01
C SER A 4 -28.60 -29.93 -19.48
N VAL A 5 -28.74 -29.86 -18.16
CA VAL A 5 -29.73 -29.03 -17.49
C VAL A 5 -29.14 -27.60 -17.35
N PHE A 6 -29.56 -26.70 -18.21
CA PHE A 6 -29.37 -25.25 -18.01
C PHE A 6 -30.16 -24.83 -16.76
N ARG A 7 -29.45 -24.48 -15.68
CA ARG A 7 -30.04 -23.73 -14.58
C ARG A 7 -30.13 -22.25 -15.02
N THR A 8 -31.33 -21.76 -15.20
CA THR A 8 -31.62 -20.33 -15.32
C THR A 8 -31.21 -19.62 -14.02
N PRO A 9 -30.46 -18.52 -14.07
CA PRO A 9 -30.18 -17.74 -12.86
C PRO A 9 -31.49 -17.09 -12.37
N GLN A 10 -31.84 -17.34 -11.12
CA GLN A 10 -32.89 -16.58 -10.44
C GLN A 10 -32.46 -15.11 -10.36
N PRO A 11 -33.33 -14.14 -10.63
CA PRO A 11 -32.99 -12.72 -10.43
C PRO A 11 -32.83 -12.48 -8.94
N GLN A 12 -31.59 -12.33 -8.51
CA GLN A 12 -31.29 -11.87 -7.16
C GLN A 12 -31.81 -10.44 -7.02
N ARG A 13 -32.57 -10.22 -5.97
CA ARG A 13 -33.15 -8.93 -5.60
C ARG A 13 -32.01 -7.94 -5.42
N LEU A 14 -31.82 -7.03 -6.39
CA LEU A 14 -31.04 -5.81 -6.19
C LEU A 14 -31.62 -5.15 -4.93
N SER A 15 -30.77 -5.04 -3.94
CA SER A 15 -31.19 -4.61 -2.62
C SER A 15 -31.81 -3.22 -2.71
N VAL A 16 -33.04 -3.11 -2.28
CA VAL A 16 -33.83 -1.88 -2.11
C VAL A 16 -33.09 -0.83 -1.26
N ALA A 17 -32.01 -1.19 -0.60
CA ALA A 17 -31.13 -0.30 0.17
C ALA A 17 -30.43 0.79 -0.67
N VAL A 18 -30.11 0.56 -1.94
CA VAL A 18 -29.49 1.59 -2.80
C VAL A 18 -30.51 2.63 -3.26
N LEU A 19 -31.77 2.23 -3.42
CA LEU A 19 -32.86 3.16 -3.74
C LEU A 19 -33.31 4.01 -2.55
N ALA A 20 -33.16 3.51 -1.31
CA ALA A 20 -33.58 4.23 -0.10
C ALA A 20 -32.66 5.40 0.25
N VAL A 21 -31.40 5.37 -0.14
CA VAL A 21 -30.45 6.50 0.05
C VAL A 21 -30.72 7.62 -0.95
N LEU A 22 -31.20 7.31 -2.15
CA LEU A 22 -31.57 8.29 -3.18
C LEU A 22 -32.88 9.03 -2.89
N CYS A 23 -33.77 8.47 -2.08
CA CYS A 23 -35.06 9.11 -1.73
C CYS A 23 -35.01 9.99 -0.45
N ALA A 24 -33.94 9.97 0.33
CA ALA A 24 -33.82 10.74 1.57
C ALA A 24 -33.21 12.14 1.39
N VAL A 25 -32.73 12.49 0.20
CA VAL A 25 -32.17 13.81 -0.11
C VAL A 25 -33.08 14.52 -1.12
N ALA A 26 -34.30 14.90 -0.68
CA ALA A 26 -35.07 15.89 -1.42
C ALA A 26 -34.66 17.27 -0.92
N PRO A 27 -34.13 18.18 -1.74
CA PRO A 27 -33.81 19.52 -1.29
C PRO A 27 -35.10 20.31 -1.13
N ALA A 28 -35.31 20.83 0.09
CA ALA A 28 -36.22 21.94 0.28
C ALA A 28 -35.58 23.16 -0.41
N ALA A 29 -36.11 23.51 -1.58
CA ALA A 29 -35.71 24.71 -2.29
C ALA A 29 -36.15 25.94 -1.50
N PHE A 30 -35.18 26.62 -0.84
CA PHE A 30 -35.33 28.01 -0.45
C PHE A 30 -34.52 28.87 -1.41
N ALA A 31 -35.25 29.51 -2.30
CA ALA A 31 -34.68 30.61 -3.11
C ALA A 31 -34.52 31.84 -2.22
N GLU A 32 -33.28 32.27 -1.99
CA GLU A 32 -33.02 33.61 -1.48
C GLU A 32 -31.81 34.21 -2.20
N THR A 33 -31.96 35.47 -2.51
CA THR A 33 -31.17 36.32 -3.39
C THR A 33 -29.70 36.38 -3.05
N ALA A 34 -28.86 36.26 -4.07
CA ALA A 34 -27.42 36.41 -4.06
C ALA A 34 -26.97 37.78 -3.52
N ALA A 35 -26.16 37.78 -2.47
CA ALA A 35 -25.29 38.86 -2.11
C ALA A 35 -23.90 38.63 -2.72
N ASP A 36 -23.37 39.70 -3.36
CA ASP A 36 -22.09 39.76 -4.03
C ASP A 36 -20.93 39.32 -3.12
N PRO A 37 -20.10 38.35 -3.49
CA PRO A 37 -18.99 37.92 -2.65
C PRO A 37 -17.83 38.87 -2.81
N THR A 38 -17.60 39.70 -1.82
CA THR A 38 -16.32 40.42 -1.66
C THR A 38 -15.19 39.41 -1.52
N ASN A 39 -14.29 39.44 -2.49
CA ASN A 39 -13.09 38.63 -2.59
C ASN A 39 -12.15 38.97 -1.42
N LEU A 40 -12.21 38.18 -0.34
CA LEU A 40 -11.17 38.10 0.67
C LEU A 40 -10.25 36.98 0.27
N ASP A 41 -8.97 37.27 0.10
CA ASP A 41 -7.93 36.22 -0.08
C ASP A 41 -7.98 35.24 1.08
N LYS A 42 -8.70 34.14 0.85
CA LYS A 42 -8.75 33.04 1.80
C LYS A 42 -7.38 32.34 1.82
N VAL A 43 -6.65 32.49 2.93
CA VAL A 43 -5.59 31.56 3.27
C VAL A 43 -6.25 30.24 3.69
N VAL A 44 -6.83 29.55 2.74
CA VAL A 44 -7.29 28.18 2.94
C VAL A 44 -6.06 27.31 2.82
N VAL A 45 -5.71 26.59 3.87
CA VAL A 45 -4.78 25.46 3.80
C VAL A 45 -5.54 24.31 3.09
N LYS A 46 -5.89 24.52 1.84
CA LYS A 46 -6.32 23.45 0.94
C LYS A 46 -5.05 22.70 0.60
N GLY A 47 -4.98 21.43 0.97
CA GLY A 47 -4.07 20.53 0.31
C GLY A 47 -4.30 20.72 -1.20
N GLU A 48 -3.28 21.17 -1.94
CA GLU A 48 -3.46 21.44 -3.36
C GLU A 48 -3.97 20.17 -4.05
N ARG A 49 -5.09 20.31 -4.74
CA ARG A 49 -5.63 19.24 -5.56
C ARG A 49 -4.62 18.95 -6.67
N ALA A 50 -4.30 17.67 -6.89
CA ALA A 50 -3.41 17.28 -7.97
C ALA A 50 -3.99 17.75 -9.32
N GLU A 51 -3.19 18.46 -10.10
CA GLU A 51 -3.52 18.82 -11.49
C GLU A 51 -2.89 17.78 -12.42
N GLY A 52 -3.71 17.04 -13.14
CA GLY A 52 -3.23 15.96 -14.00
C GLY A 52 -2.52 14.86 -13.19
N TYR A 53 -1.26 14.53 -13.55
CA TYR A 53 -0.48 13.47 -12.88
C TYR A 53 0.52 14.00 -11.85
N SER A 54 0.55 15.28 -11.57
CA SER A 54 1.52 15.93 -10.68
C SER A 54 0.83 16.71 -9.57
N VAL A 55 1.56 17.03 -8.52
CA VAL A 55 1.17 18.00 -7.49
C VAL A 55 2.21 19.11 -7.43
N ARG A 56 1.77 20.33 -7.11
CA ARG A 56 2.69 21.48 -7.01
C ARG A 56 3.49 21.43 -5.72
N ARG A 57 2.88 21.00 -4.63
CA ARG A 57 3.47 20.96 -3.30
C ARG A 57 3.02 19.72 -2.54
N THR A 58 3.84 19.28 -1.58
CA THR A 58 3.52 18.19 -0.65
C THR A 58 4.29 18.33 0.66
N SER A 59 3.74 17.82 1.75
CA SER A 59 4.41 17.71 3.05
C SER A 59 5.07 16.36 3.28
N ALA A 60 5.06 15.48 2.28
CA ALA A 60 5.65 14.15 2.38
C ALA A 60 7.17 14.23 2.64
N GLY A 61 7.66 13.36 3.51
CA GLY A 61 9.08 13.26 3.87
C GLY A 61 9.57 14.22 4.95
N THR A 62 9.03 15.44 5.04
CA THR A 62 9.57 16.47 5.95
C THR A 62 8.56 17.21 6.81
N ARG A 63 7.27 17.10 6.61
CA ARG A 63 6.19 17.95 7.16
C ARG A 63 6.18 19.41 6.65
N PHE A 64 7.28 19.91 6.08
CA PHE A 64 7.25 21.21 5.41
C PHE A 64 6.47 21.08 4.11
N ASP A 65 5.64 22.07 3.82
CA ASP A 65 4.94 22.17 2.54
C ASP A 65 5.93 22.64 1.47
N LEU A 66 6.42 21.72 0.62
CA LEU A 66 7.49 21.92 -0.34
C LEU A 66 7.10 21.47 -1.75
N ALA A 67 7.67 22.12 -2.76
CA ALA A 67 7.63 21.57 -4.12
C ALA A 67 8.44 20.26 -4.18
N PRO A 68 8.06 19.27 -5.02
CA PRO A 68 8.78 18.00 -5.11
C PRO A 68 10.30 18.14 -5.36
N ARG A 69 10.73 19.19 -6.08
CA ARG A 69 12.14 19.49 -6.33
C ARG A 69 12.93 19.95 -5.10
N GLU A 70 12.25 20.47 -4.07
CA GLU A 70 12.86 20.98 -2.83
C GLU A 70 13.01 19.89 -1.76
N ILE A 71 12.43 18.71 -1.97
CA ILE A 71 12.51 17.58 -1.02
C ILE A 71 13.76 16.75 -1.33
N PRO A 72 14.73 16.62 -0.39
CA PRO A 72 15.99 15.91 -0.63
C PRO A 72 15.82 14.37 -0.49
N GLN A 73 14.77 13.81 -1.07
CA GLN A 73 14.50 12.37 -1.14
C GLN A 73 13.76 12.06 -2.43
N SER A 74 13.85 10.80 -2.89
CA SER A 74 13.04 10.29 -3.98
C SER A 74 11.58 10.17 -3.52
N ILE A 75 10.67 10.79 -4.28
CA ILE A 75 9.23 10.78 -3.99
C ILE A 75 8.45 10.49 -5.26
N SER A 76 7.44 9.62 -5.17
CA SER A 76 6.43 9.40 -6.19
C SER A 76 5.07 9.80 -5.67
N ILE A 77 4.28 10.48 -6.50
CA ILE A 77 2.91 10.88 -6.19
C ILE A 77 1.98 10.34 -7.26
N ILE A 78 1.03 9.53 -6.84
CA ILE A 78 0.01 8.95 -7.69
C ILE A 78 -1.28 9.73 -7.46
N SER A 79 -1.61 10.61 -8.41
CA SER A 79 -2.76 11.50 -8.33
C SER A 79 -4.08 10.77 -8.56
N HIS A 80 -5.18 11.39 -8.14
CA HIS A 80 -6.53 10.91 -8.41
C HIS A 80 -6.80 10.68 -9.90
N GLN A 81 -6.40 11.62 -10.77
CA GLN A 81 -6.54 11.51 -12.22
C GLN A 81 -5.84 10.25 -12.76
N ARG A 82 -4.63 9.94 -12.27
CA ARG A 82 -3.91 8.73 -12.67
C ARG A 82 -4.60 7.47 -12.15
N ILE A 83 -5.13 7.49 -10.93
CA ILE A 83 -5.91 6.38 -10.36
C ILE A 83 -7.12 6.07 -11.24
N GLU A 84 -7.86 7.11 -11.68
CA GLU A 84 -9.01 6.96 -12.57
C GLU A 84 -8.62 6.47 -13.98
N ASP A 85 -7.63 7.09 -14.63
CA ASP A 85 -7.20 6.76 -15.99
C ASP A 85 -6.72 5.30 -16.08
N GLN A 86 -5.95 4.84 -15.10
CA GLN A 86 -5.47 3.46 -15.01
C GLN A 86 -6.51 2.47 -14.45
N ASN A 87 -7.62 2.96 -13.90
CA ASN A 87 -8.63 2.16 -13.17
C ASN A 87 -7.99 1.35 -12.05
N LEU A 88 -7.23 2.03 -11.16
CA LEU A 88 -6.59 1.42 -10.00
C LEU A 88 -7.58 1.37 -8.85
N ASP A 89 -7.92 0.17 -8.39
CA ASP A 89 -8.99 -0.02 -7.42
C ASP A 89 -8.53 -0.15 -5.97
N ASP A 90 -7.31 -0.61 -5.78
CA ASP A 90 -6.75 -0.82 -4.45
C ASP A 90 -5.25 -0.46 -4.36
N ILE A 91 -4.72 -0.56 -3.15
CA ILE A 91 -3.32 -0.21 -2.89
C ILE A 91 -2.34 -1.12 -3.63
N ILE A 92 -2.73 -2.37 -3.96
CA ILE A 92 -1.89 -3.30 -4.75
C ILE A 92 -1.64 -2.70 -6.12
N ASP A 93 -2.69 -2.24 -6.78
CA ASP A 93 -2.62 -1.64 -8.11
C ASP A 93 -1.72 -0.40 -8.13
N VAL A 94 -1.89 0.50 -7.13
CA VAL A 94 -1.09 1.73 -7.05
C VAL A 94 0.38 1.42 -6.83
N LEU A 95 0.70 0.58 -5.85
CA LEU A 95 2.09 0.28 -5.53
C LEU A 95 2.77 -0.55 -6.62
N ALA A 96 2.04 -1.46 -7.29
CA ALA A 96 2.53 -2.16 -8.47
C ALA A 96 2.87 -1.23 -9.63
N ASN A 97 2.23 -0.05 -9.72
CA ASN A 97 2.47 0.98 -10.75
C ASN A 97 3.38 2.14 -10.25
N THR A 98 3.92 2.08 -9.02
CA THR A 98 4.80 3.10 -8.46
C THR A 98 6.27 2.83 -8.78
N THR A 99 7.02 3.85 -9.21
CA THR A 99 8.46 3.77 -9.49
C THR A 99 9.23 3.27 -8.28
N GLY A 100 10.18 2.32 -8.50
CA GLY A 100 11.04 1.79 -7.44
C GLY A 100 10.35 0.85 -6.45
N VAL A 101 9.05 0.57 -6.63
CA VAL A 101 8.31 -0.41 -5.84
C VAL A 101 8.12 -1.70 -6.64
N THR A 102 8.35 -2.82 -6.01
CA THR A 102 8.06 -4.16 -6.54
C THR A 102 7.17 -4.91 -5.57
N SER A 103 6.41 -5.88 -6.06
CA SER A 103 5.50 -6.68 -5.24
C SER A 103 5.72 -8.17 -5.45
N THR A 104 5.39 -8.95 -4.44
CA THR A 104 5.24 -10.40 -4.53
C THR A 104 3.97 -10.81 -3.81
N GLN A 105 3.22 -11.69 -4.42
CA GLN A 105 2.03 -12.26 -3.82
C GLN A 105 2.43 -13.42 -2.92
N SER A 106 1.93 -13.48 -1.69
CA SER A 106 2.14 -14.61 -0.79
C SER A 106 1.02 -15.65 -0.92
N ASP A 107 -0.18 -15.17 -1.22
CA ASP A 107 -1.40 -15.93 -1.50
C ASP A 107 -2.47 -15.01 -2.12
N SER A 108 -3.73 -15.47 -2.23
CA SER A 108 -4.78 -14.68 -2.85
C SER A 108 -5.08 -13.34 -2.14
N GLU A 109 -4.81 -13.25 -0.83
CA GLU A 109 -5.21 -12.11 0.00
C GLU A 109 -4.05 -11.26 0.50
N ARG A 110 -2.81 -11.77 0.44
CA ARG A 110 -1.62 -11.08 0.92
C ARG A 110 -0.64 -10.77 -0.21
N THR A 111 -0.39 -9.49 -0.39
CA THR A 111 0.65 -8.98 -1.28
C THR A 111 1.62 -8.13 -0.47
N GLU A 112 2.89 -8.45 -0.60
CA GLU A 112 3.97 -7.73 0.04
C GLU A 112 4.64 -6.78 -0.95
N PHE A 113 5.03 -5.59 -0.46
CA PHE A 113 5.67 -4.56 -1.27
C PHE A 113 7.10 -4.33 -0.79
N TYR A 114 7.97 -4.09 -1.75
CA TYR A 114 9.38 -3.86 -1.51
C TYR A 114 9.86 -2.63 -2.27
N ALA A 115 10.70 -1.83 -1.62
CA ALA A 115 11.43 -0.76 -2.27
C ALA A 115 12.93 -0.92 -1.97
N ARG A 116 13.76 -0.78 -3.01
CA ARG A 116 15.23 -0.84 -2.87
C ARG A 116 15.74 -2.14 -2.22
N GLY A 117 14.95 -3.24 -2.31
CA GLY A 117 15.27 -4.53 -1.72
C GLY A 117 14.78 -4.76 -0.29
N PHE A 118 14.07 -3.81 0.32
CA PHE A 118 13.53 -3.93 1.67
C PHE A 118 12.00 -3.89 1.66
N TYR A 119 11.39 -4.65 2.57
CA TYR A 119 9.93 -4.70 2.77
C TYR A 119 9.38 -3.35 3.24
N ILE A 120 8.26 -2.92 2.67
CA ILE A 120 7.58 -1.67 3.05
C ILE A 120 6.61 -1.94 4.20
N ASP A 121 6.91 -1.37 5.36
CA ASP A 121 6.12 -1.48 6.59
C ASP A 121 5.71 -0.13 7.19
N ALA A 122 6.20 0.98 6.64
CA ALA A 122 5.87 2.33 7.08
C ALA A 122 4.69 2.90 6.27
N TYR A 123 3.52 2.99 6.90
CA TYR A 123 2.29 3.52 6.32
C TYR A 123 1.78 4.72 7.12
N GLN A 124 1.08 5.62 6.42
CA GLN A 124 0.47 6.81 7.00
C GLN A 124 -0.90 7.04 6.38
N PHE A 125 -1.82 7.61 7.17
CA PHE A 125 -3.08 8.19 6.70
C PHE A 125 -3.08 9.69 6.98
N ASP A 126 -3.15 10.52 5.95
CA ASP A 126 -3.04 12.00 6.04
C ASP A 126 -1.79 12.47 6.80
N GLY A 127 -0.71 11.70 6.67
CA GLY A 127 0.53 11.91 7.36
C GLY A 127 0.61 11.34 8.78
N LEU A 128 -0.46 10.77 9.35
CA LEU A 128 -0.41 10.11 10.67
C LEU A 128 0.16 8.70 10.51
N PRO A 129 1.27 8.36 11.21
CA PRO A 129 1.82 7.02 11.17
C PRO A 129 0.83 5.96 11.67
N THR A 130 0.75 4.84 10.97
CA THR A 130 -0.03 3.67 11.37
C THR A 130 0.81 2.40 11.29
N GLN A 131 0.36 1.35 11.96
CA GLN A 131 1.05 0.06 11.97
C GLN A 131 0.24 -0.97 11.17
N MET A 132 0.50 -1.03 9.86
CA MET A 132 -0.04 -2.05 8.97
C MET A 132 0.88 -3.28 8.92
N VAL A 133 0.31 -4.46 8.71
CA VAL A 133 1.04 -5.74 8.66
C VAL A 133 0.51 -6.54 7.47
N GLN A 134 1.10 -6.33 6.30
CA GLN A 134 0.60 -6.89 5.03
C GLN A 134 0.80 -8.40 4.89
N ASN A 135 1.79 -8.97 5.56
CA ASN A 135 2.06 -10.40 5.59
C ASN A 135 1.24 -11.17 6.64
N TRP A 136 0.20 -10.54 7.20
CA TRP A 136 -0.71 -11.15 8.16
C TRP A 136 -2.16 -11.12 7.64
N SER A 137 -3.09 -11.72 8.39
CA SER A 137 -4.49 -11.91 7.98
C SER A 137 -5.35 -10.64 7.92
N TYR A 138 -4.83 -9.46 8.24
CA TYR A 138 -5.63 -8.22 8.39
C TYR A 138 -6.17 -7.62 7.09
N GLY A 139 -5.75 -8.10 5.92
CA GLY A 139 -6.20 -7.58 4.63
C GLY A 139 -5.66 -6.19 4.26
N ASP A 140 -4.61 -5.75 4.93
CA ASP A 140 -4.01 -4.41 4.74
C ASP A 140 -3.55 -4.15 3.29
N SER A 141 -3.18 -5.19 2.54
CA SER A 141 -2.80 -5.07 1.12
C SER A 141 -3.97 -4.82 0.17
N GLY A 142 -5.21 -5.02 0.62
CA GLY A 142 -6.41 -4.89 -0.23
C GLY A 142 -7.27 -3.65 0.06
N LEU A 143 -6.70 -2.57 0.64
CA LEU A 143 -7.44 -1.33 0.92
C LEU A 143 -7.97 -0.71 -0.36
N ASP A 144 -9.26 -0.36 -0.36
CA ASP A 144 -9.96 0.26 -1.48
C ASP A 144 -9.56 1.74 -1.62
N LEU A 145 -9.31 2.19 -2.84
CA LEU A 145 -8.83 3.54 -3.13
C LEU A 145 -9.93 4.58 -3.35
N ALA A 146 -11.19 4.22 -3.41
CA ALA A 146 -12.26 5.17 -3.73
C ALA A 146 -12.33 6.36 -2.76
N LEU A 147 -11.90 6.16 -1.50
CA LEU A 147 -11.89 7.20 -0.47
C LEU A 147 -10.63 8.08 -0.47
N TYR A 148 -9.59 7.76 -1.28
CA TYR A 148 -8.33 8.49 -1.29
C TYR A 148 -8.22 9.43 -2.49
N ASP A 149 -7.66 10.62 -2.26
CA ASP A 149 -7.36 11.62 -3.29
C ASP A 149 -6.06 11.29 -4.02
N ARG A 150 -5.05 10.83 -3.29
CA ARG A 150 -3.76 10.43 -3.84
C ARG A 150 -2.97 9.53 -2.91
N VAL A 151 -1.94 8.92 -3.46
CA VAL A 151 -0.96 8.13 -2.71
C VAL A 151 0.43 8.72 -2.92
N GLU A 152 1.14 8.96 -1.83
CA GLU A 152 2.50 9.51 -1.82
C GLU A 152 3.48 8.45 -1.31
N VAL A 153 4.57 8.22 -2.03
CA VAL A 153 5.57 7.21 -1.66
C VAL A 153 6.94 7.87 -1.56
N VAL A 154 7.49 7.96 -0.34
CA VAL A 154 8.83 8.48 -0.06
C VAL A 154 9.77 7.31 0.14
N ARG A 155 10.82 7.19 -0.69
CA ARG A 155 11.74 6.06 -0.68
C ARG A 155 12.97 6.32 0.18
N GLY A 156 13.52 5.26 0.79
CA GLY A 156 14.65 5.29 1.72
C GLY A 156 14.21 5.16 3.18
N ALA A 157 15.09 5.49 4.10
CA ALA A 157 14.80 5.50 5.53
C ALA A 157 13.93 6.71 5.89
N THR A 158 12.76 6.49 6.46
CA THR A 158 11.75 7.53 6.75
C THR A 158 11.51 7.71 8.25
N GLY A 159 12.52 7.35 9.08
CA GLY A 159 12.38 7.30 10.54
C GLY A 159 12.00 8.64 11.20
N LEU A 160 12.31 9.79 10.58
CA LEU A 160 11.90 11.10 11.10
C LEU A 160 10.36 11.18 11.29
N LEU A 161 9.59 10.64 10.36
CA LEU A 161 8.12 10.73 10.37
C LEU A 161 7.44 9.44 10.82
N SER A 162 7.95 8.27 10.42
CA SER A 162 7.30 6.97 10.66
C SER A 162 7.72 6.29 11.96
N GLY A 163 8.90 6.61 12.51
CA GLY A 163 9.46 5.93 13.68
C GLY A 163 10.10 4.58 13.31
N ALA A 164 9.64 3.48 13.92
CA ALA A 164 10.18 2.14 13.65
C ALA A 164 9.73 1.60 12.29
N GLY A 165 10.63 0.92 11.58
CA GLY A 165 10.36 0.28 10.28
C GLY A 165 11.64 -0.08 9.52
N ASN A 166 11.47 -0.54 8.28
CA ASN A 166 12.55 -0.87 7.36
C ASN A 166 13.03 0.34 6.55
N PRO A 167 14.30 0.37 6.10
CA PRO A 167 14.83 1.44 5.26
C PRO A 167 14.38 1.30 3.79
N SER A 168 13.10 1.16 3.55
CA SER A 168 12.47 0.86 2.26
C SER A 168 11.77 2.06 1.64
N ALA A 169 10.58 2.34 2.12
CA ALA A 169 9.76 3.49 1.77
C ALA A 169 8.68 3.72 2.84
N SER A 170 8.11 4.94 2.84
CA SER A 170 6.86 5.24 3.53
C SER A 170 5.76 5.51 2.51
N VAL A 171 4.59 4.92 2.72
CA VAL A 171 3.38 5.10 1.89
C VAL A 171 2.37 5.92 2.66
N ASN A 172 2.00 7.09 2.13
CA ASN A 172 1.03 8.00 2.72
C ASN A 172 -0.23 8.05 1.85
N LEU A 173 -1.35 7.66 2.43
CA LEU A 173 -2.67 7.63 1.80
C LEU A 173 -3.42 8.90 2.20
N ILE A 174 -3.63 9.81 1.27
CA ILE A 174 -4.33 11.08 1.49
C ILE A 174 -5.81 10.91 1.17
N ARG A 175 -6.67 11.11 2.16
CA ARG A 175 -8.12 10.97 2.02
C ARG A 175 -8.74 12.12 1.24
N LYS A 176 -9.87 11.84 0.62
CA LYS A 176 -10.75 12.87 0.04
C LYS A 176 -11.42 13.67 1.16
N HIS A 177 -11.48 14.98 1.01
CA HIS A 177 -12.15 15.91 1.90
C HIS A 177 -13.46 16.43 1.31
N ALA A 178 -14.31 17.03 2.14
CA ALA A 178 -15.51 17.75 1.72
C ALA A 178 -15.13 19.21 1.40
N ASP A 179 -14.70 19.45 0.16
CA ASP A 179 -14.15 20.74 -0.30
C ASP A 179 -15.14 21.62 -1.07
N SER A 180 -16.33 21.09 -1.43
CA SER A 180 -17.33 21.83 -2.20
C SER A 180 -18.44 22.40 -1.33
N ALA A 181 -18.77 23.66 -1.58
CA ALA A 181 -19.95 24.31 -1.02
C ALA A 181 -21.24 23.99 -1.81
N GLU A 182 -21.11 23.57 -3.06
CA GLU A 182 -22.23 23.17 -3.91
C GLU A 182 -22.38 21.66 -3.90
N LEU A 183 -23.60 21.17 -4.16
CA LEU A 183 -23.84 19.77 -4.38
C LEU A 183 -23.07 19.31 -5.61
N ASN A 184 -22.17 18.38 -5.43
CA ASN A 184 -21.44 17.73 -6.53
C ASN A 184 -21.22 16.26 -6.21
N GLY A 185 -20.98 15.49 -7.24
CA GLY A 185 -20.71 14.08 -7.04
C GLY A 185 -20.62 13.29 -8.32
N SER A 186 -20.45 11.98 -8.13
CA SER A 186 -20.44 11.03 -9.22
C SER A 186 -21.04 9.69 -8.80
N VAL A 187 -21.64 9.03 -9.77
CA VAL A 187 -22.02 7.62 -9.68
C VAL A 187 -21.35 6.89 -10.82
N SER A 188 -20.54 5.89 -10.50
CA SER A 188 -19.88 5.06 -11.50
C SER A 188 -20.28 3.60 -11.38
N VAL A 189 -20.42 2.94 -12.53
CA VAL A 189 -20.64 1.50 -12.65
C VAL A 189 -19.58 0.94 -13.57
N ASN A 190 -18.78 0.03 -13.05
CA ASN A 190 -17.74 -0.69 -13.79
C ASN A 190 -18.13 -2.15 -13.92
N VAL A 191 -18.10 -2.67 -15.16
CA VAL A 191 -18.31 -4.09 -15.48
C VAL A 191 -17.10 -4.62 -16.22
N GLY A 192 -16.72 -5.87 -15.98
CA GLY A 192 -15.47 -6.38 -16.56
C GLY A 192 -15.36 -7.89 -16.62
N SER A 193 -14.18 -8.35 -16.94
CA SER A 193 -13.81 -9.76 -16.98
C SER A 193 -14.09 -10.44 -15.64
N TRP A 194 -14.29 -11.75 -15.68
CA TRP A 194 -14.56 -12.59 -14.51
C TRP A 194 -15.78 -12.15 -13.68
N GLY A 195 -16.87 -11.79 -14.36
CA GLY A 195 -18.11 -11.41 -13.69
C GLY A 195 -18.02 -10.12 -12.86
N ARG A 196 -16.94 -9.35 -13.02
CA ARG A 196 -16.70 -8.15 -12.25
C ARG A 196 -17.83 -7.14 -12.41
N THR A 197 -18.33 -6.67 -11.28
CA THR A 197 -19.26 -5.54 -11.18
C THR A 197 -18.86 -4.67 -9.98
N ARG A 198 -18.61 -3.38 -10.23
CA ARG A 198 -18.32 -2.40 -9.18
C ARG A 198 -19.21 -1.19 -9.35
N THR A 199 -19.84 -0.75 -8.26
CA THR A 199 -20.59 0.50 -8.21
C THR A 199 -19.95 1.40 -7.16
N THR A 200 -19.70 2.67 -7.52
CA THR A 200 -19.16 3.67 -6.59
C THR A 200 -20.03 4.92 -6.66
N VAL A 201 -20.36 5.47 -5.49
CA VAL A 201 -21.09 6.74 -5.32
C VAL A 201 -20.20 7.65 -4.49
N ASP A 202 -19.98 8.87 -4.93
CA ASP A 202 -19.18 9.89 -4.26
C ASP A 202 -19.92 11.23 -4.32
N VAL A 203 -20.39 11.74 -3.17
CA VAL A 203 -21.25 12.94 -3.12
C VAL A 203 -20.76 13.85 -2.01
N GLY A 204 -20.61 15.12 -2.34
CA GLY A 204 -20.25 16.19 -1.42
C GLY A 204 -21.15 17.43 -1.55
N SER A 205 -21.35 18.14 -0.44
CA SER A 205 -22.12 19.37 -0.39
C SER A 205 -21.84 20.18 0.88
N ALA A 206 -22.18 21.46 0.87
CA ALA A 206 -22.35 22.21 2.10
C ALA A 206 -23.50 21.64 2.94
N LEU A 207 -23.32 21.62 4.26
CA LEU A 207 -24.30 21.22 5.25
C LEU A 207 -24.96 22.43 5.96
N ASN A 208 -24.47 23.65 5.67
CA ASN A 208 -25.05 24.91 6.16
C ASN A 208 -25.05 25.97 5.07
N ALA A 209 -25.87 27.01 5.24
CA ALA A 209 -26.05 28.06 4.25
C ALA A 209 -24.77 28.90 3.98
N SER A 210 -23.86 29.00 4.94
CA SER A 210 -22.59 29.73 4.77
C SER A 210 -21.51 28.94 4.03
N GLY A 211 -21.72 27.65 3.75
CA GLY A 211 -20.70 26.79 3.15
C GLY A 211 -19.49 26.47 4.06
N THR A 212 -19.55 26.90 5.33
CA THR A 212 -18.44 26.69 6.29
C THR A 212 -18.42 25.28 6.88
N VAL A 213 -19.51 24.55 6.80
CA VAL A 213 -19.59 23.14 7.17
C VAL A 213 -19.97 22.35 5.92
N ARG A 214 -19.12 21.42 5.52
CA ARG A 214 -19.27 20.61 4.32
C ARG A 214 -19.19 19.13 4.67
N GLY A 215 -19.92 18.31 3.94
CA GLY A 215 -19.91 16.86 4.10
C GLY A 215 -19.62 16.15 2.79
N ARG A 216 -18.97 14.99 2.86
CA ARG A 216 -18.78 14.08 1.74
C ARG A 216 -19.06 12.66 2.18
N VAL A 217 -19.73 11.90 1.34
CA VAL A 217 -20.02 10.48 1.55
C VAL A 217 -19.59 9.70 0.31
N ILE A 218 -18.88 8.59 0.54
CA ILE A 218 -18.46 7.68 -0.52
C ILE A 218 -18.91 6.27 -0.16
N GLY A 219 -19.55 5.61 -1.09
CA GLY A 219 -19.92 4.20 -1.00
C GLY A 219 -19.41 3.42 -2.19
N SER A 220 -18.83 2.25 -1.99
CA SER A 220 -18.43 1.36 -3.09
C SER A 220 -18.78 -0.09 -2.78
N TYR A 221 -19.23 -0.81 -3.80
CA TYR A 221 -19.48 -2.25 -3.74
C TYR A 221 -18.87 -2.92 -4.97
N LEU A 222 -18.06 -3.94 -4.74
CA LEU A 222 -17.45 -4.79 -5.77
C LEU A 222 -17.88 -6.23 -5.56
N ASP A 223 -18.25 -6.91 -6.65
CA ASP A 223 -18.41 -8.37 -6.74
C ASP A 223 -17.65 -8.87 -7.96
N THR A 224 -16.78 -9.88 -7.80
CA THR A 224 -15.96 -10.43 -8.88
C THR A 224 -15.59 -11.89 -8.59
N ASP A 225 -15.61 -12.73 -9.61
CA ASP A 225 -15.19 -14.13 -9.48
C ASP A 225 -13.66 -14.29 -9.49
N GLY A 226 -12.90 -13.32 -10.05
CA GLY A 226 -11.45 -13.45 -10.23
C GLY A 226 -11.07 -14.47 -11.32
N GLN A 227 -9.74 -14.59 -11.61
CA GLN A 227 -9.23 -15.53 -12.62
C GLN A 227 -9.18 -16.97 -12.09
N MET A 228 -8.91 -17.16 -10.79
CA MET A 228 -8.76 -18.48 -10.20
C MET A 228 -10.11 -19.20 -10.08
N ASP A 229 -10.13 -20.48 -10.44
CA ASP A 229 -11.31 -21.34 -10.28
C ASP A 229 -11.82 -21.32 -8.83
N ARG A 230 -13.13 -21.26 -8.63
CA ARG A 230 -13.79 -21.27 -7.31
C ARG A 230 -13.47 -20.07 -6.41
N TYR A 231 -12.66 -19.12 -6.86
CA TYR A 231 -12.38 -17.88 -6.14
C TYR A 231 -13.45 -16.83 -6.48
N ASN A 232 -13.95 -16.18 -5.44
CA ASN A 232 -14.78 -15.01 -5.62
C ASN A 232 -14.53 -14.00 -4.49
N GLN A 233 -14.61 -12.72 -4.82
CA GLN A 233 -14.35 -11.65 -3.86
C GLN A 233 -15.47 -10.61 -3.89
N ARG A 234 -15.88 -10.15 -2.70
CA ARG A 234 -16.78 -9.02 -2.49
C ARG A 234 -16.11 -7.99 -1.60
N LYS A 235 -16.14 -6.73 -2.03
CA LYS A 235 -15.68 -5.60 -1.20
C LYS A 235 -16.82 -4.61 -1.00
N THR A 236 -16.95 -4.10 0.22
CA THR A 236 -17.89 -3.03 0.58
C THR A 236 -17.11 -1.93 1.25
N LEU A 237 -17.27 -0.70 0.78
CA LEU A 237 -16.70 0.51 1.35
C LEU A 237 -17.82 1.47 1.71
N GLY A 238 -17.74 2.05 2.90
CA GLY A 238 -18.49 3.23 3.33
C GLY A 238 -17.52 4.24 3.92
N TYR A 239 -17.57 5.50 3.48
CA TYR A 239 -16.76 6.60 3.97
C TYR A 239 -17.61 7.84 4.16
N ALA A 240 -17.40 8.57 5.25
CA ALA A 240 -18.02 9.86 5.48
C ALA A 240 -17.02 10.81 6.15
N VAL A 241 -17.01 12.07 5.72
CA VAL A 241 -16.20 13.12 6.34
C VAL A 241 -17.00 14.42 6.41
N ILE A 242 -16.81 15.16 7.50
CA ILE A 242 -17.30 16.53 7.70
C ILE A 242 -16.08 17.41 7.87
N ASP A 243 -15.99 18.43 7.04
CA ASP A 243 -15.00 19.51 7.14
C ASP A 243 -15.71 20.80 7.57
N ALA A 244 -15.28 21.36 8.69
CA ALA A 244 -15.85 22.57 9.26
C ALA A 244 -14.79 23.66 9.40
N ASP A 245 -15.01 24.79 8.76
CA ASP A 245 -14.24 26.03 8.96
C ASP A 245 -14.78 26.71 10.23
N LEU A 246 -14.15 26.43 11.39
CA LEU A 246 -14.56 26.99 12.69
C LEU A 246 -14.30 28.50 12.76
N THR A 247 -13.23 28.92 12.09
CA THR A 247 -12.88 30.32 11.79
C THR A 247 -12.24 30.36 10.41
N PRO A 248 -11.99 31.53 9.79
CA PRO A 248 -11.28 31.62 8.53
C PRO A 248 -9.91 30.90 8.53
N ASP A 249 -9.28 30.80 9.69
CA ASP A 249 -7.93 30.26 9.86
C ASP A 249 -7.93 28.89 10.59
N THR A 250 -9.09 28.35 10.98
CA THR A 250 -9.21 27.10 11.74
C THR A 250 -10.16 26.14 11.08
N GLN A 251 -9.67 24.97 10.70
CA GLN A 251 -10.46 23.90 10.11
C GLN A 251 -10.44 22.64 11.01
N LEU A 252 -11.61 22.05 11.18
CA LEU A 252 -11.80 20.74 11.81
C LEU A 252 -12.35 19.76 10.78
N SER A 253 -11.70 18.60 10.64
CA SER A 253 -12.17 17.47 9.85
C SER A 253 -12.45 16.30 10.77
N VAL A 254 -13.62 15.67 10.63
CA VAL A 254 -13.99 14.44 11.37
C VAL A 254 -14.59 13.46 10.38
N GLY A 255 -14.12 12.22 10.41
CA GLY A 255 -14.63 11.22 9.49
C GLY A 255 -14.52 9.79 9.99
N TYR A 256 -15.14 8.92 9.22
CA TYR A 256 -15.21 7.49 9.50
C TYR A 256 -15.18 6.71 8.19
N ASP A 257 -14.41 5.61 8.15
CA ASP A 257 -14.46 4.63 7.08
C ASP A 257 -14.74 3.22 7.61
N TYR A 258 -15.46 2.46 6.79
CA TYR A 258 -15.78 1.06 6.96
C TYR A 258 -15.42 0.32 5.69
N GLN A 259 -14.57 -0.70 5.79
CA GLN A 259 -14.24 -1.55 4.67
C GLN A 259 -14.42 -3.01 5.07
N GLN A 260 -15.12 -3.77 4.24
CA GLN A 260 -15.27 -5.21 4.38
C GLN A 260 -14.87 -5.88 3.08
N LYS A 261 -14.02 -6.91 3.19
CA LYS A 261 -13.67 -7.81 2.10
C LYS A 261 -14.06 -9.23 2.51
N ARG A 262 -14.71 -9.95 1.60
CA ARG A 262 -15.03 -11.37 1.73
C ARG A 262 -14.49 -12.09 0.52
N ALA A 263 -13.66 -13.11 0.72
CA ALA A 263 -13.08 -13.92 -0.32
C ALA A 263 -13.37 -15.41 -0.05
N ASN A 264 -14.04 -16.07 -0.97
CA ASN A 264 -14.24 -17.52 -0.95
C ASN A 264 -13.24 -18.20 -1.89
N GLY A 265 -12.87 -19.44 -1.60
CA GLY A 265 -11.82 -20.13 -2.35
C GLY A 265 -10.44 -19.50 -2.17
N ALA A 266 -10.25 -18.77 -1.07
CA ALA A 266 -9.00 -18.10 -0.74
C ALA A 266 -7.87 -19.11 -0.55
N THR A 267 -6.66 -18.76 -1.00
CA THR A 267 -5.49 -19.63 -0.88
C THR A 267 -4.65 -19.24 0.33
N TRP A 268 -3.92 -20.22 0.88
CA TRP A 268 -2.85 -20.02 1.83
C TRP A 268 -1.55 -20.49 1.19
N GLY A 269 -0.71 -19.56 0.71
CA GLY A 269 0.36 -19.86 -0.24
C GLY A 269 -0.18 -20.08 -1.65
N GLY A 270 0.62 -20.74 -2.49
CA GLY A 270 0.29 -21.02 -3.88
C GLY A 270 0.26 -22.53 -4.19
N PHE A 271 0.32 -22.86 -5.47
CA PHE A 271 0.43 -24.24 -5.91
C PHE A 271 1.88 -24.76 -5.79
N PRO A 272 2.07 -26.10 -5.57
CA PRO A 272 3.37 -26.73 -5.62
C PRO A 272 4.07 -26.51 -6.97
N MET A 273 5.31 -26.02 -6.98
CA MET A 273 6.02 -25.70 -8.21
C MET A 273 6.87 -26.84 -8.77
N LEU A 274 7.20 -27.84 -7.95
CA LEU A 274 8.12 -28.91 -8.31
C LEU A 274 7.54 -30.29 -7.92
N TYR A 275 7.78 -31.26 -8.77
CA TYR A 275 7.65 -32.69 -8.45
C TYR A 275 8.89 -33.21 -7.72
N SER A 276 8.80 -34.43 -7.15
CA SER A 276 9.89 -35.06 -6.43
C SER A 276 11.12 -35.40 -7.29
N ASP A 277 10.96 -35.43 -8.60
CA ASP A 277 12.06 -35.58 -9.57
C ASP A 277 12.72 -34.23 -9.94
N GLY A 278 12.28 -33.13 -9.33
CA GLY A 278 12.75 -31.76 -9.60
C GLY A 278 12.16 -31.12 -10.86
N SER A 279 11.32 -31.83 -11.61
CA SER A 279 10.62 -31.23 -12.76
C SER A 279 9.53 -30.26 -12.31
N ARG A 280 9.22 -29.25 -13.16
CA ARG A 280 8.20 -28.23 -12.87
C ARG A 280 6.81 -28.79 -13.07
N THR A 281 5.91 -28.41 -12.17
CA THR A 281 4.47 -28.57 -12.37
C THR A 281 3.96 -27.66 -13.46
N GLY A 282 2.87 -28.02 -14.12
CA GLY A 282 2.29 -27.27 -15.25
C GLY A 282 0.78 -27.09 -15.06
N TYR A 283 0.40 -26.22 -14.12
CA TYR A 283 -1.01 -25.89 -13.91
C TYR A 283 -1.51 -24.84 -14.90
N ASP A 284 -2.82 -24.83 -15.13
CA ASP A 284 -3.49 -23.77 -15.85
C ASP A 284 -3.48 -22.46 -15.02
N GLU A 285 -3.65 -21.31 -15.67
CA GLU A 285 -3.64 -20.00 -15.02
C GLU A 285 -4.80 -19.79 -14.06
N SER A 286 -5.91 -20.52 -14.26
CA SER A 286 -7.06 -20.54 -13.37
C SER A 286 -6.94 -21.50 -12.19
N PHE A 287 -5.83 -22.25 -12.09
CA PHE A 287 -5.69 -23.27 -11.05
C PHE A 287 -5.73 -22.63 -9.65
N ASN A 288 -6.64 -23.14 -8.82
CA ASN A 288 -6.75 -22.79 -7.41
C ASN A 288 -6.31 -23.97 -6.55
N ALA A 289 -5.29 -23.74 -5.73
CA ALA A 289 -4.72 -24.77 -4.84
C ALA A 289 -5.60 -25.13 -3.64
N SER A 290 -6.63 -24.32 -3.34
CA SER A 290 -7.45 -24.45 -2.15
C SER A 290 -8.73 -25.26 -2.36
N PRO A 291 -9.27 -25.89 -1.32
CA PRO A 291 -10.56 -26.55 -1.36
C PRO A 291 -11.74 -25.57 -1.36
N ASN A 292 -12.95 -26.10 -1.64
CA ASN A 292 -14.16 -25.31 -1.80
C ASN A 292 -14.66 -24.62 -0.52
N TRP A 293 -14.20 -25.06 0.65
CA TRP A 293 -14.63 -24.54 1.95
C TRP A 293 -13.75 -23.39 2.48
N THR A 294 -12.65 -23.06 1.82
CA THR A 294 -11.78 -21.97 2.26
C THR A 294 -12.42 -20.60 2.05
N TYR A 295 -12.16 -19.71 2.99
CA TYR A 295 -12.55 -18.32 2.88
C TYR A 295 -11.60 -17.42 3.69
N TRP A 296 -11.63 -16.12 3.39
CA TRP A 296 -10.86 -15.09 4.09
C TRP A 296 -11.66 -13.79 4.15
N ASP A 297 -12.24 -13.52 5.31
CA ASP A 297 -13.09 -12.35 5.54
C ASP A 297 -12.35 -11.33 6.41
N THR A 298 -12.32 -10.07 5.98
CA THR A 298 -11.72 -8.98 6.75
C THR A 298 -12.70 -7.82 6.89
N THR A 299 -12.64 -7.16 8.03
CA THR A 299 -13.42 -5.94 8.30
C THR A 299 -12.51 -4.93 8.99
N SER A 300 -12.41 -3.73 8.42
CA SER A 300 -11.72 -2.57 9.01
C SER A 300 -12.69 -1.44 9.25
N LYS A 301 -12.58 -0.80 10.42
CA LYS A 301 -13.36 0.36 10.85
C LYS A 301 -12.39 1.42 11.34
N ARG A 302 -12.44 2.62 10.78
CA ARG A 302 -11.53 3.68 11.16
C ARG A 302 -12.25 4.99 11.41
N ALA A 303 -12.08 5.55 12.60
CA ALA A 303 -12.49 6.91 12.93
C ALA A 303 -11.27 7.82 12.95
N PHE A 304 -11.41 9.05 12.48
CA PHE A 304 -10.34 10.03 12.50
C PHE A 304 -10.86 11.45 12.74
N ALA A 305 -9.97 12.29 13.26
CA ALA A 305 -10.22 13.72 13.40
C ALA A 305 -8.91 14.48 13.16
N THR A 306 -8.99 15.64 12.51
CA THR A 306 -7.85 16.54 12.29
C THR A 306 -8.27 17.96 12.55
N LEU A 307 -7.49 18.69 13.36
CA LEU A 307 -7.64 20.13 13.59
C LEU A 307 -6.40 20.84 13.04
N GLN A 308 -6.62 21.88 12.22
CA GLN A 308 -5.57 22.70 11.66
C GLN A 308 -5.86 24.17 11.97
N HIS A 309 -4.81 24.95 12.27
CA HIS A 309 -4.91 26.37 12.50
C HIS A 309 -3.71 27.10 11.88
N ALA A 310 -3.98 28.18 11.13
CA ALA A 310 -2.97 29.07 10.56
C ALA A 310 -2.92 30.38 11.37
N PHE A 311 -1.77 30.68 11.96
CA PHE A 311 -1.57 31.92 12.70
C PHE A 311 -1.18 33.06 11.77
N SER A 312 -1.52 34.29 12.11
CA SER A 312 -1.23 35.52 11.32
C SER A 312 0.27 35.74 11.08
N ASN A 313 1.16 35.16 11.87
CA ASN A 313 2.61 35.25 11.73
C ASN A 313 3.21 34.19 10.81
N GLY A 314 2.38 33.45 10.06
CA GLY A 314 2.81 32.38 9.13
C GLY A 314 3.05 31.01 9.78
N TRP A 315 2.92 30.89 11.10
CA TRP A 315 2.96 29.58 11.77
C TRP A 315 1.69 28.82 11.54
N LYS A 316 1.80 27.49 11.54
CA LYS A 316 0.68 26.57 11.44
C LYS A 316 0.74 25.55 12.58
N PHE A 317 -0.42 25.12 13.02
CA PHE A 317 -0.59 24.03 13.95
C PHE A 317 -1.48 22.96 13.30
N LYS A 318 -1.09 21.71 13.44
CA LYS A 318 -1.92 20.57 13.01
C LYS A 318 -1.86 19.49 14.09
N VAL A 319 -3.03 18.96 14.44
CA VAL A 319 -3.14 17.74 15.26
C VAL A 319 -4.15 16.80 14.61
N GLY A 320 -3.78 15.52 14.54
CA GLY A 320 -4.63 14.47 14.03
C GLY A 320 -4.71 13.31 15.02
N ALA A 321 -5.84 12.63 15.05
CA ALA A 321 -6.07 11.42 15.81
C ALA A 321 -6.76 10.38 14.92
N THR A 322 -6.44 9.10 15.08
CA THR A 322 -7.08 7.99 14.40
C THR A 322 -7.26 6.81 15.34
N HIS A 323 -8.38 6.11 15.19
CA HIS A 323 -8.64 4.82 15.83
C HIS A 323 -9.12 3.84 14.78
N ASP A 324 -8.36 2.74 14.61
CA ASP A 324 -8.61 1.69 13.64
C ASP A 324 -8.89 0.37 14.38
N GLU A 325 -9.95 -0.31 14.00
CA GLU A 325 -10.24 -1.69 14.43
C GLU A 325 -10.31 -2.58 13.20
N THR A 326 -9.45 -3.59 13.13
CA THR A 326 -9.43 -4.60 12.06
C THR A 326 -9.66 -5.98 12.63
N LYS A 327 -10.54 -6.74 11.98
CA LYS A 327 -10.81 -8.15 12.28
C LYS A 327 -10.70 -8.97 11.02
N ALA A 328 -10.13 -10.17 11.16
CA ALA A 328 -10.20 -11.18 10.12
C ALA A 328 -10.72 -12.49 10.70
N ASP A 329 -11.47 -13.22 9.87
CA ASP A 329 -11.97 -14.57 10.11
C ASP A 329 -11.66 -15.38 8.87
N ASP A 330 -10.85 -16.42 9.00
CA ASP A 330 -10.36 -17.16 7.85
C ASP A 330 -10.22 -18.66 8.13
N LYS A 331 -10.65 -19.48 7.13
CA LYS A 331 -10.40 -20.93 7.07
C LYS A 331 -9.53 -21.20 5.86
N LEU A 332 -8.35 -21.69 6.10
CA LEU A 332 -7.30 -21.77 5.11
C LEU A 332 -6.78 -23.19 4.95
N PHE A 333 -6.25 -23.47 3.74
CA PHE A 333 -5.65 -24.74 3.39
C PHE A 333 -4.25 -24.49 2.80
N TYR A 334 -3.27 -25.25 3.30
CA TYR A 334 -1.89 -25.19 2.85
C TYR A 334 -1.44 -26.56 2.31
N PRO A 335 -1.11 -26.68 1.02
CA PRO A 335 -0.64 -27.93 0.41
C PRO A 335 0.88 -28.10 0.61
N ALA A 336 1.32 -28.42 1.84
CA ALA A 336 2.74 -28.64 2.11
C ALA A 336 3.25 -29.82 1.27
N TYR A 337 4.29 -29.57 0.47
CA TYR A 337 4.80 -30.57 -0.48
C TYR A 337 6.30 -30.76 -0.43
N ASN A 338 7.02 -29.91 0.29
CA ASN A 338 8.47 -29.85 0.30
C ASN A 338 9.06 -29.88 1.71
N ASP A 339 10.27 -30.37 1.81
CA ASP A 339 11.11 -30.20 2.99
C ASP A 339 11.58 -28.74 3.08
N TRP A 340 11.33 -28.09 4.19
CA TRP A 340 11.61 -26.67 4.40
C TRP A 340 13.10 -26.34 4.42
N THR A 341 13.96 -27.32 4.75
CA THR A 341 15.41 -27.11 4.87
C THR A 341 16.09 -27.25 3.51
N THR A 342 15.75 -28.28 2.77
CA THR A 342 16.39 -28.61 1.49
C THR A 342 15.61 -28.12 0.29
N GLY A 343 14.33 -27.81 0.44
CA GLY A 343 13.40 -27.52 -0.63
C GLY A 343 13.05 -28.73 -1.49
N ALA A 344 13.48 -29.94 -1.08
CA ALA A 344 13.16 -31.17 -1.79
C ALA A 344 11.66 -31.44 -1.77
N SER A 345 11.08 -31.66 -2.94
CA SER A 345 9.66 -31.95 -3.10
C SER A 345 9.36 -33.41 -2.82
N ASN A 346 8.27 -33.67 -2.11
CA ASN A 346 7.71 -35.00 -1.93
C ASN A 346 6.60 -35.35 -2.92
N PHE A 347 6.19 -34.36 -3.75
CA PHE A 347 5.07 -34.50 -4.67
C PHE A 347 5.40 -35.41 -5.84
N ASP A 348 4.80 -36.58 -5.86
CA ASP A 348 5.05 -37.60 -6.89
C ASP A 348 4.25 -37.30 -8.16
N ARG A 349 4.97 -37.20 -9.28
CA ARG A 349 4.41 -36.89 -10.59
C ARG A 349 3.50 -37.99 -11.15
N THR A 350 3.66 -39.22 -10.72
CA THR A 350 3.01 -40.40 -11.31
C THR A 350 1.65 -40.67 -10.67
N ASN A 351 1.60 -40.52 -9.35
CA ASN A 351 0.41 -40.88 -8.57
C ASN A 351 -0.20 -39.70 -7.79
N GLY A 352 0.50 -38.55 -7.72
CA GLY A 352 0.01 -37.35 -7.04
C GLY A 352 0.05 -37.40 -5.53
N THR A 353 0.78 -38.33 -4.95
CA THR A 353 0.98 -38.41 -3.50
C THR A 353 2.11 -37.51 -3.02
N GLY A 354 2.34 -37.41 -1.72
CA GLY A 354 3.44 -36.64 -1.12
C GLY A 354 3.06 -35.17 -0.79
N ILE A 355 1.82 -34.77 -0.99
CA ILE A 355 1.28 -33.54 -0.40
C ILE A 355 0.87 -33.85 1.03
N SER A 356 1.34 -33.06 1.97
CA SER A 356 0.98 -33.11 3.39
C SER A 356 0.02 -31.96 3.69
N PRO A 357 -1.29 -32.18 3.68
CA PRO A 357 -2.25 -31.10 3.84
C PRO A 357 -2.21 -30.51 5.25
N SER A 358 -2.33 -29.21 5.34
CA SER A 358 -2.56 -28.48 6.58
C SER A 358 -3.76 -27.58 6.43
N ALA A 359 -4.55 -27.44 7.47
CA ALA A 359 -5.68 -26.54 7.50
C ALA A 359 -5.63 -25.70 8.78
N GLY A 360 -6.04 -24.46 8.70
CA GLY A 360 -6.09 -23.55 9.82
C GLY A 360 -7.40 -22.76 9.83
N PHE A 361 -7.97 -22.60 11.01
CA PHE A 361 -9.08 -21.70 11.29
C PHE A 361 -8.57 -20.61 12.22
N TYR A 362 -8.67 -19.35 11.80
CA TYR A 362 -8.11 -18.24 12.53
C TYR A 362 -9.16 -17.13 12.71
N ASN A 363 -9.06 -16.45 13.85
CA ASN A 363 -9.73 -15.20 14.11
C ASN A 363 -8.69 -14.21 14.65
N THR A 364 -8.50 -13.11 13.97
CA THR A 364 -7.48 -12.12 14.33
C THR A 364 -8.11 -10.77 14.56
N GLU A 365 -7.66 -10.09 15.60
CA GLU A 365 -8.09 -8.73 15.94
C GLU A 365 -6.88 -7.82 16.10
N ARG A 366 -7.01 -6.60 15.58
CA ARG A 366 -6.03 -5.52 15.75
C ARG A 366 -6.75 -4.22 16.00
N LYS A 367 -6.25 -3.45 16.99
CA LYS A 367 -6.67 -2.08 17.25
C LYS A 367 -5.46 -1.17 17.21
N VAL A 368 -5.53 -0.10 16.42
CA VAL A 368 -4.47 0.89 16.33
C VAL A 368 -5.03 2.25 16.72
N THR A 369 -4.41 2.90 17.71
CA THR A 369 -4.75 4.29 18.09
C THR A 369 -3.53 5.16 17.86
N GLY A 370 -3.67 6.18 17.02
CA GLY A 370 -2.62 7.13 16.69
C GLY A 370 -3.02 8.56 17.01
N VAL A 371 -2.08 9.34 17.52
CA VAL A 371 -2.20 10.80 17.66
C VAL A 371 -0.86 11.41 17.25
N ASP A 372 -0.90 12.42 16.39
CA ASP A 372 0.27 13.17 15.96
C ASP A 372 -0.10 14.64 15.90
N GLY A 373 0.72 15.49 16.51
CA GLY A 373 0.51 16.93 16.49
C GLY A 373 1.82 17.67 16.32
N TYR A 374 1.82 18.71 15.50
CA TYR A 374 3.00 19.52 15.25
C TYR A 374 2.66 20.98 14.98
N VAL A 375 3.67 21.82 15.15
CA VAL A 375 3.70 23.20 14.70
C VAL A 375 4.79 23.36 13.66
N ASP A 376 4.54 24.15 12.63
CA ASP A 376 5.55 24.56 11.65
C ASP A 376 5.39 26.04 11.30
N GLY A 377 6.51 26.71 10.96
CA GLY A 377 6.43 28.10 10.58
C GLY A 377 7.79 28.72 10.29
N PRO A 378 7.77 29.95 9.77
CA PRO A 378 8.95 30.73 9.44
C PRO A 378 9.60 31.34 10.69
N PHE A 379 10.92 31.50 10.65
CA PHE A 379 11.67 32.32 11.61
C PHE A 379 12.83 33.05 10.93
N GLN A 380 13.22 34.19 11.49
CA GLN A 380 14.30 35.01 10.95
C GLN A 380 15.62 34.70 11.72
N LEU A 381 16.68 34.43 10.98
CA LEU A 381 18.01 34.26 11.53
C LEU A 381 19.06 34.74 10.51
N PHE A 382 20.03 35.54 10.95
CA PHE A 382 21.09 36.11 10.11
C PHE A 382 20.58 36.87 8.85
N GLY A 383 19.45 37.54 8.97
CA GLY A 383 18.83 38.30 7.87
C GLY A 383 18.18 37.46 6.79
N ARG A 384 17.92 36.14 7.06
CA ARG A 384 17.25 35.23 6.16
C ARG A 384 16.05 34.57 6.84
N GLU A 385 15.06 34.24 6.05
CA GLU A 385 13.95 33.44 6.51
C GLU A 385 14.29 31.94 6.43
N HIS A 386 13.96 31.26 7.49
CA HIS A 386 14.11 29.82 7.70
C HIS A 386 12.76 29.23 8.08
N GLN A 387 12.64 27.92 8.07
CA GLN A 387 11.46 27.20 8.54
C GLN A 387 11.84 26.27 9.69
N PHE A 388 10.97 26.14 10.66
CA PHE A 388 11.12 25.20 11.78
C PHE A 388 9.82 24.42 11.95
N MET A 389 9.96 23.17 12.33
CA MET A 389 8.83 22.35 12.78
C MET A 389 9.22 21.54 14.01
N ALA A 390 8.25 21.31 14.90
CA ALA A 390 8.38 20.38 16.01
C ALA A 390 7.03 19.72 16.31
N GLY A 391 7.08 18.46 16.72
CA GLY A 391 5.88 17.69 16.97
C GLY A 391 6.08 16.55 17.96
N LEU A 392 4.92 16.01 18.37
CA LEU A 392 4.80 14.85 19.25
C LEU A 392 3.91 13.82 18.60
N SER A 393 4.26 12.54 18.74
CA SER A 393 3.41 11.46 18.26
C SER A 393 3.25 10.35 19.29
N TYR A 394 2.07 9.73 19.27
CA TYR A 394 1.72 8.55 20.03
C TYR A 394 1.06 7.55 19.08
N ASN A 395 1.52 6.31 19.12
CA ASN A 395 0.90 5.21 18.39
C ASN A 395 0.87 3.96 19.26
N LYS A 396 -0.28 3.31 19.35
CA LYS A 396 -0.48 2.07 20.10
C LYS A 396 -1.19 1.07 19.22
N ARG A 397 -0.65 -0.15 19.13
CA ARG A 397 -1.27 -1.30 18.48
C ARG A 397 -1.48 -2.40 19.51
N ASP A 398 -2.74 -2.77 19.72
CA ASP A 398 -3.14 -3.98 20.45
C ASP A 398 -3.54 -5.04 19.41
N TYR A 399 -3.16 -6.29 19.62
CA TYR A 399 -3.56 -7.40 18.76
C TYR A 399 -3.78 -8.68 19.56
N ALA A 400 -4.68 -9.53 19.05
CA ALA A 400 -4.93 -10.88 19.55
C ALA A 400 -5.23 -11.80 18.34
N ASN A 401 -4.58 -12.94 18.33
CA ASN A 401 -4.74 -13.97 17.30
C ASN A 401 -5.18 -15.26 17.95
N TYR A 402 -6.31 -15.78 17.50
CA TYR A 402 -6.85 -17.06 17.92
C TYR A 402 -6.74 -18.03 16.76
N GLY A 403 -6.47 -19.31 17.03
CA GLY A 403 -6.34 -20.29 15.98
C GLY A 403 -6.62 -21.71 16.42
N ASP A 404 -7.02 -22.52 15.43
CA ASP A 404 -7.01 -23.98 15.46
C ASP A 404 -6.29 -24.47 14.20
N TYR A 405 -5.25 -25.28 14.39
CA TYR A 405 -4.40 -25.75 13.30
C TYR A 405 -4.53 -27.27 13.16
N GLN A 406 -5.18 -27.72 12.07
CA GLN A 406 -5.37 -29.11 11.71
C GLN A 406 -4.32 -29.54 10.68
N VAL A 407 -3.64 -30.63 10.94
CA VAL A 407 -2.60 -31.16 10.08
C VAL A 407 -2.98 -32.60 9.65
N GLY A 408 -2.96 -32.84 8.34
CA GLY A 408 -3.15 -34.19 7.76
C GLY A 408 -1.93 -35.09 7.94
N GLY A 409 -2.06 -36.35 7.53
CA GLY A 409 -1.02 -37.34 7.53
C GLY A 409 -1.13 -38.42 8.64
N ALA A 410 -0.21 -39.39 8.65
CA ALA A 410 -0.26 -40.53 9.57
C ALA A 410 -0.32 -40.09 11.03
N GLY A 411 -1.31 -40.61 11.75
CA GLY A 411 -1.55 -40.27 13.16
C GLY A 411 -2.28 -38.93 13.39
N LYS A 412 -2.75 -38.26 12.36
CA LYS A 412 -3.56 -37.07 12.44
C LYS A 412 -5.05 -37.38 12.29
N THR A 413 -5.89 -36.50 12.84
CA THR A 413 -7.35 -36.68 12.81
C THR A 413 -8.00 -36.32 11.46
N TRP A 414 -7.26 -35.65 10.59
CA TRP A 414 -7.72 -35.19 9.29
C TRP A 414 -6.69 -35.51 8.21
N ASP A 415 -7.07 -36.30 7.20
CA ASP A 415 -6.28 -36.62 6.01
C ASP A 415 -7.26 -36.74 4.81
N PRO A 416 -7.47 -35.65 4.09
CA PRO A 416 -8.62 -35.52 3.18
C PRO A 416 -8.43 -36.18 1.82
N PHE A 417 -7.19 -36.57 1.40
CA PHE A 417 -6.97 -37.06 0.04
C PHE A 417 -5.70 -37.91 -0.11
N THR A 418 -5.69 -38.70 -1.17
CA THR A 418 -4.57 -39.61 -1.53
C THR A 418 -3.78 -39.13 -2.74
N SER A 419 -4.33 -38.22 -3.57
CA SER A 419 -3.69 -37.71 -4.78
C SER A 419 -4.09 -36.27 -5.08
N TYR A 420 -3.12 -35.46 -5.53
CA TYR A 420 -3.30 -34.04 -5.88
C TYR A 420 -3.28 -33.79 -7.41
N LEU A 421 -3.08 -34.86 -8.24
CA LEU A 421 -2.97 -34.70 -9.71
C LEU A 421 -4.28 -34.22 -10.37
N HIS A 422 -5.43 -34.61 -9.83
CA HIS A 422 -6.75 -34.26 -10.37
C HIS A 422 -7.52 -33.41 -9.35
N TRP A 423 -6.86 -32.35 -8.91
CA TRP A 423 -7.38 -31.47 -7.88
C TRP A 423 -8.65 -30.73 -8.33
N THR A 424 -9.73 -30.90 -7.60
CA THR A 424 -11.02 -30.26 -7.85
C THR A 424 -11.47 -29.33 -6.74
N GLY A 425 -10.70 -29.26 -5.64
CA GLY A 425 -11.08 -28.57 -4.42
C GLY A 425 -12.16 -29.27 -3.60
N ASN A 426 -12.67 -30.41 -4.05
CA ASN A 426 -13.76 -31.12 -3.38
C ASN A 426 -13.22 -32.13 -2.37
N ILE A 427 -12.74 -31.63 -1.24
CA ILE A 427 -12.32 -32.42 -0.07
C ILE A 427 -13.12 -32.00 1.16
N SER A 428 -13.20 -32.92 2.14
CA SER A 428 -13.90 -32.64 3.40
C SER A 428 -13.21 -31.53 4.19
N GLU A 429 -14.01 -30.67 4.79
CA GLU A 429 -13.54 -29.73 5.80
C GLU A 429 -13.16 -30.50 7.08
N PRO A 430 -12.09 -30.11 7.80
CA PRO A 430 -11.75 -30.75 9.09
C PRO A 430 -12.79 -30.40 10.17
N ASN A 431 -12.86 -31.24 11.17
CA ASN A 431 -13.60 -30.90 12.39
C ASN A 431 -12.76 -29.93 13.22
N TRP A 432 -13.22 -28.69 13.32
CA TRP A 432 -12.51 -27.65 14.05
C TRP A 432 -12.72 -27.76 15.55
N ASN A 433 -11.64 -27.55 16.31
CA ASN A 433 -11.72 -27.34 17.74
C ASN A 433 -12.13 -25.88 18.03
N PRO A 434 -12.54 -25.57 19.26
CA PRO A 434 -12.69 -24.18 19.67
C PRO A 434 -11.39 -23.39 19.49
N LEU A 435 -11.48 -22.19 18.96
CA LEU A 435 -10.30 -21.34 18.75
C LEU A 435 -9.62 -21.04 20.10
N ALA A 436 -8.32 -21.27 20.16
CA ALA A 436 -7.47 -20.94 21.30
C ALA A 436 -6.64 -19.69 21.00
N LEU A 437 -6.33 -18.92 22.05
CA LEU A 437 -5.42 -17.78 21.93
C LEU A 437 -4.03 -18.28 21.55
N ALA A 438 -3.56 -17.90 20.36
CA ALA A 438 -2.25 -18.26 19.83
C ALA A 438 -1.19 -17.21 20.14
N SER A 439 -1.53 -15.93 20.03
CA SER A 439 -0.64 -14.82 20.40
C SER A 439 -1.44 -13.56 20.69
N GLN A 440 -0.92 -12.72 21.58
CA GLN A 440 -1.44 -11.38 21.83
C GLN A 440 -0.32 -10.45 22.27
N GLY A 441 -0.50 -9.16 22.05
CA GLY A 441 0.47 -8.19 22.50
C GLY A 441 0.05 -6.76 22.24
N THR A 442 0.86 -5.87 22.80
CA THR A 442 0.71 -4.42 22.65
C THR A 442 2.05 -3.84 22.18
N ILE A 443 2.04 -3.04 21.11
CA ILE A 443 3.19 -2.25 20.68
C ILE A 443 2.85 -0.78 20.84
N THR A 444 3.68 -0.06 21.59
CA THR A 444 3.51 1.38 21.85
C THR A 444 4.73 2.13 21.37
N GLN A 445 4.52 3.23 20.65
CA GLN A 445 5.54 4.20 20.26
C GLN A 445 5.14 5.59 20.74
N LYS A 446 6.04 6.25 21.48
CA LYS A 446 5.91 7.67 21.88
C LYS A 446 7.11 8.40 21.31
N ALA A 447 6.92 9.53 20.68
CA ALA A 447 8.02 10.25 20.09
C ALA A 447 7.87 11.76 20.15
N GLY A 448 9.02 12.44 20.24
CA GLY A 448 9.16 13.84 19.91
C GLY A 448 10.10 14.01 18.72
N TYR A 449 9.77 14.91 17.82
CA TYR A 449 10.58 15.17 16.63
C TYR A 449 10.64 16.65 16.30
N ALA A 450 11.75 17.07 15.70
CA ALA A 450 11.92 18.43 15.23
C ALA A 450 12.79 18.46 13.98
N ALA A 451 12.56 19.47 13.12
CA ALA A 451 13.43 19.75 11.98
C ALA A 451 13.46 21.26 11.69
N ALA A 452 14.57 21.71 11.11
CA ALA A 452 14.75 23.04 10.61
C ALA A 452 15.19 23.01 9.15
N ARG A 453 14.56 23.84 8.30
CA ARG A 453 15.00 24.13 6.93
C ARG A 453 15.68 25.49 6.92
N LEU A 454 17.00 25.46 6.82
CA LEU A 454 17.87 26.62 6.92
C LEU A 454 18.23 27.13 5.52
N SER A 455 17.90 28.38 5.20
CA SER A 455 18.31 29.05 3.98
C SER A 455 19.73 29.61 4.18
N LEU A 456 20.75 28.78 3.84
CA LEU A 456 22.16 29.16 4.02
C LEU A 456 22.61 30.21 2.99
N ALA A 457 22.09 30.12 1.78
CA ALA A 457 22.21 31.08 0.68
C ALA A 457 20.92 30.99 -0.16
N ASP A 458 20.71 31.91 -1.10
CA ASP A 458 19.52 31.88 -1.95
C ASP A 458 19.37 30.53 -2.69
N PRO A 459 20.42 29.94 -3.29
CA PRO A 459 20.31 28.64 -3.92
C PRO A 459 20.54 27.48 -2.94
N LEU A 460 20.92 27.68 -1.67
CA LEU A 460 21.38 26.61 -0.78
C LEU A 460 20.48 26.47 0.45
N LYS A 461 19.80 25.34 0.58
CA LYS A 461 18.94 25.00 1.70
C LYS A 461 19.48 23.73 2.40
N LEU A 462 19.57 23.80 3.73
CA LEU A 462 19.92 22.67 4.58
C LEU A 462 18.71 22.29 5.44
N ILE A 463 18.26 21.05 5.36
CA ILE A 463 17.24 20.51 6.24
C ILE A 463 17.94 19.57 7.23
N ILE A 464 17.80 19.83 8.52
CA ILE A 464 18.30 18.98 9.60
C ILE A 464 17.18 18.68 10.58
N GLY A 465 17.14 17.47 11.10
CA GLY A 465 16.12 17.07 12.07
C GLY A 465 16.49 15.81 12.80
N ALA A 466 15.71 15.50 13.81
CA ALA A 466 15.81 14.25 14.54
C ALA A 466 14.47 13.87 15.16
N ARG A 467 14.28 12.58 15.35
CA ARG A 467 13.16 11.99 16.10
C ARG A 467 13.71 11.15 17.24
N TYR A 468 13.22 11.38 18.44
CA TYR A 468 13.45 10.52 19.61
C TYR A 468 12.21 9.67 19.82
N THR A 469 12.37 8.35 19.82
CA THR A 469 11.27 7.38 19.96
C THR A 469 11.49 6.50 21.18
N ASP A 470 10.52 6.43 22.07
CA ASP A 470 10.37 5.41 23.12
C ASP A 470 9.41 4.32 22.56
N TRP A 471 9.98 3.16 22.22
CA TRP A 471 9.28 2.02 21.66
C TRP A 471 9.19 0.89 22.68
N LYS A 472 8.01 0.28 22.81
CA LYS A 472 7.76 -0.86 23.71
C LYS A 472 6.91 -1.91 23.02
N SER A 473 7.20 -3.18 23.28
CA SER A 473 6.37 -4.34 22.97
C SER A 473 6.15 -5.15 24.24
N GLU A 474 4.90 -5.47 24.53
CA GLU A 474 4.46 -6.18 25.74
C GLU A 474 3.58 -7.37 25.34
N GLY A 475 3.72 -8.53 26.01
CA GLY A 475 2.84 -9.69 25.86
C GLY A 475 3.21 -10.68 24.74
N GLU A 476 4.26 -10.46 23.96
CA GLU A 476 4.74 -11.37 22.91
C GLU A 476 6.02 -12.09 23.35
N GLY A 477 5.87 -13.02 24.30
CA GLY A 477 6.96 -13.85 24.82
C GLY A 477 7.83 -13.20 25.90
N ALA A 478 8.31 -11.97 25.69
CA ALA A 478 8.95 -11.14 26.71
C ALA A 478 8.87 -9.66 26.32
N ASP A 479 8.74 -8.82 27.33
CA ASP A 479 8.67 -7.37 27.16
C ASP A 479 9.99 -6.82 26.63
N ARG A 480 9.90 -5.92 25.63
CA ARG A 480 11.04 -5.25 25.01
C ARG A 480 10.81 -3.76 25.00
N ALA A 481 11.85 -2.99 25.26
CA ALA A 481 11.80 -1.53 25.22
C ALA A 481 13.10 -0.96 24.65
N HIS A 482 12.97 -0.01 23.73
CA HIS A 482 14.09 0.66 23.10
C HIS A 482 13.85 2.17 23.04
N LYS A 483 14.89 2.94 23.28
CA LYS A 483 14.90 4.40 23.14
C LYS A 483 15.90 4.76 22.07
N VAL A 484 15.41 5.25 20.93
CA VAL A 484 16.22 5.45 19.73
C VAL A 484 16.07 6.88 19.24
N THR A 485 17.20 7.49 18.83
CA THR A 485 17.20 8.76 18.11
C THR A 485 17.56 8.51 16.65
N THR A 486 16.67 8.90 15.74
CA THR A 486 16.87 8.80 14.29
C THR A 486 17.13 10.18 13.69
N PRO A 487 18.35 10.46 13.22
CA PRO A 487 18.71 11.73 12.59
C PRO A 487 18.22 11.79 11.14
N TYR A 488 18.09 13.02 10.67
CA TYR A 488 17.78 13.38 9.30
C TYR A 488 18.64 14.58 8.87
N ALA A 489 19.26 14.50 7.70
CA ALA A 489 19.97 15.62 7.09
C ALA A 489 19.75 15.62 5.57
N GLY A 490 19.45 16.77 4.99
CA GLY A 490 19.28 16.94 3.56
C GLY A 490 19.80 18.31 3.12
N LEU A 491 20.62 18.33 2.07
CA LEU A 491 21.12 19.54 1.43
C LEU A 491 20.49 19.64 0.05
N VAL A 492 19.91 20.79 -0.27
CA VAL A 492 19.35 21.11 -1.59
C VAL A 492 20.05 22.34 -2.13
N PHE A 493 20.56 22.23 -3.35
CA PHE A 493 21.16 23.34 -4.08
C PHE A 493 20.39 23.60 -5.38
N ASP A 494 19.75 24.77 -5.47
CA ASP A 494 19.06 25.24 -6.67
C ASP A 494 20.10 25.71 -7.69
N ILE A 495 20.27 24.94 -8.76
CA ILE A 495 21.18 25.28 -9.88
C ILE A 495 20.60 26.49 -10.62
N ASN A 496 19.28 26.49 -10.76
CA ASN A 496 18.46 27.59 -11.31
C ASN A 496 16.98 27.34 -10.93
N ASP A 497 16.06 28.13 -11.47
CA ASP A 497 14.61 28.02 -11.18
C ASP A 497 13.98 26.69 -11.63
N THR A 498 14.64 25.97 -12.54
CA THR A 498 14.15 24.69 -13.08
C THR A 498 14.81 23.49 -12.42
N TYR A 499 16.11 23.55 -12.15
CA TYR A 499 16.91 22.41 -11.70
C TYR A 499 17.44 22.58 -10.30
N SER A 500 17.38 21.52 -9.50
CA SER A 500 18.04 21.41 -8.21
C SER A 500 18.83 20.10 -8.11
N THR A 501 19.88 20.11 -7.30
CA THR A 501 20.59 18.90 -6.87
C THR A 501 20.49 18.77 -5.36
N TYR A 502 20.57 17.54 -4.87
CA TYR A 502 20.48 17.29 -3.43
C TYR A 502 21.37 16.13 -2.99
N ALA A 503 21.67 16.14 -1.70
CA ALA A 503 22.23 15.00 -0.99
C ALA A 503 21.48 14.82 0.32
N SER A 504 21.22 13.56 0.72
CA SER A 504 20.56 13.28 2.01
C SER A 504 21.15 12.10 2.74
N TYR A 505 21.02 12.18 4.05
CA TYR A 505 21.27 11.11 5.02
C TYR A 505 20.05 10.96 5.90
N THR A 506 19.51 9.74 5.97
CA THR A 506 18.32 9.45 6.77
C THR A 506 18.48 8.11 7.46
N GLU A 507 17.92 7.98 8.65
CA GLU A 507 17.90 6.73 9.42
C GLU A 507 16.48 6.28 9.75
N ILE A 508 16.38 4.99 10.07
CA ILE A 508 15.21 4.31 10.63
C ILE A 508 15.71 3.13 11.46
N PHE A 509 14.94 2.70 12.45
CA PHE A 509 15.29 1.54 13.26
C PHE A 509 14.20 0.49 13.22
N GLN A 510 14.59 -0.80 13.33
CA GLN A 510 13.66 -1.91 13.37
C GLN A 510 13.94 -2.77 14.61
N PRO A 511 13.02 -2.83 15.58
CA PRO A 511 13.15 -3.73 16.73
C PRO A 511 13.18 -5.20 16.30
N GLN A 512 14.03 -5.99 16.96
CA GLN A 512 14.18 -7.41 16.68
C GLN A 512 13.93 -8.28 17.91
N THR A 513 13.63 -9.58 17.68
CA THR A 513 13.29 -10.57 18.70
C THR A 513 14.44 -11.54 19.01
N LEU A 514 15.59 -11.32 18.38
CA LEU A 514 16.75 -12.20 18.48
C LEU A 514 17.52 -11.90 19.77
N LYS A 515 18.03 -12.96 20.42
CA LYS A 515 18.76 -12.85 21.69
C LYS A 515 20.23 -13.20 21.50
N ASP A 516 21.08 -12.58 22.31
CA ASP A 516 22.47 -12.98 22.45
C ASP A 516 22.63 -14.26 23.28
N ARG A 517 23.88 -14.66 23.53
CA ARG A 517 24.18 -15.87 24.30
C ARG A 517 23.71 -15.77 25.75
N ASP A 518 23.69 -14.57 26.32
CA ASP A 518 23.30 -14.33 27.71
C ASP A 518 21.78 -14.21 27.88
N GLY A 519 21.00 -14.30 26.79
CA GLY A 519 19.54 -14.23 26.76
C GLY A 519 19.01 -12.80 26.68
N SER A 520 19.87 -11.78 26.49
CA SER A 520 19.46 -10.41 26.26
C SER A 520 19.03 -10.20 24.81
N TYR A 521 17.97 -9.43 24.58
CA TYR A 521 17.61 -9.05 23.21
C TYR A 521 18.66 -8.16 22.57
N LEU A 522 18.94 -8.41 21.30
CA LEU A 522 19.81 -7.54 20.52
C LEU A 522 19.19 -6.14 20.37
N ASP A 523 20.06 -5.14 20.27
CA ASP A 523 19.64 -3.79 19.90
C ASP A 523 18.87 -3.79 18.57
N PRO A 524 18.01 -2.80 18.32
CA PRO A 524 17.32 -2.67 17.05
C PRO A 524 18.29 -2.67 15.86
N VAL A 525 17.83 -3.18 14.74
CA VAL A 525 18.52 -3.02 13.46
C VAL A 525 18.46 -1.55 13.06
N ASP A 526 19.60 -0.95 12.74
CA ASP A 526 19.71 0.40 12.21
C ASP A 526 19.72 0.35 10.69
N GLY A 527 18.81 1.08 10.08
CA GLY A 527 18.72 1.26 8.63
C GLY A 527 19.17 2.66 8.24
N LYS A 528 20.29 2.78 7.50
CA LYS A 528 20.88 4.04 7.05
C LYS A 528 20.72 4.19 5.54
N SER A 529 20.23 5.34 5.08
CA SER A 529 20.05 5.64 3.66
C SER A 529 20.83 6.90 3.27
N TYR A 530 21.67 6.76 2.27
CA TYR A 530 22.40 7.83 1.61
C TYR A 530 21.86 7.99 0.21
N GLU A 531 21.54 9.21 -0.19
CA GLU A 531 20.98 9.49 -1.52
C GLU A 531 21.56 10.81 -2.06
N VAL A 532 21.89 10.81 -3.36
CA VAL A 532 22.28 11.99 -4.13
C VAL A 532 21.46 12.01 -5.40
N GLY A 533 20.92 13.16 -5.78
CA GLY A 533 20.09 13.25 -6.95
C GLY A 533 20.01 14.63 -7.57
N VAL A 534 19.40 14.67 -8.74
CA VAL A 534 19.05 15.87 -9.49
C VAL A 534 17.55 15.83 -9.76
N LYS A 535 16.89 16.98 -9.60
CA LYS A 535 15.47 17.16 -9.87
C LYS A 535 15.26 18.33 -10.82
N GLY A 536 14.22 18.23 -11.63
CA GLY A 536 13.76 19.30 -12.50
C GLY A 536 12.26 19.49 -12.37
N ALA A 537 11.80 20.74 -12.49
CA ALA A 537 10.38 21.09 -12.50
C ALA A 537 10.12 22.13 -13.58
N TRP A 538 9.10 21.91 -14.38
CA TRP A 538 8.69 22.76 -15.49
C TRP A 538 7.19 23.06 -15.41
N PHE A 539 6.78 24.12 -16.10
CA PHE A 539 5.36 24.51 -16.21
C PHE A 539 4.68 24.67 -14.85
N ASP A 540 5.31 25.43 -13.93
CA ASP A 540 4.82 25.63 -12.56
C ASP A 540 4.61 24.30 -11.79
N ASN A 541 5.60 23.42 -11.84
CA ASN A 541 5.60 22.07 -11.25
C ASN A 541 4.57 21.09 -11.85
N ARG A 542 3.96 21.40 -13.00
CA ARG A 542 3.07 20.43 -13.70
C ARG A 542 3.83 19.27 -14.32
N LEU A 543 5.11 19.43 -14.60
CA LEU A 543 6.03 18.36 -15.03
C LEU A 543 7.20 18.32 -14.08
N ASN A 544 7.46 17.16 -13.50
CA ASN A 544 8.58 16.89 -12.61
C ASN A 544 9.43 15.73 -13.14
N ALA A 545 10.75 15.83 -13.00
CA ALA A 545 11.66 14.73 -13.25
C ALA A 545 12.69 14.62 -12.13
N SER A 546 13.12 13.41 -11.83
CA SER A 546 14.17 13.13 -10.84
C SER A 546 15.07 11.98 -11.27
N LEU A 547 16.34 12.09 -10.95
CA LEU A 547 17.32 11.02 -11.02
C LEU A 547 18.07 10.94 -9.70
N ALA A 548 18.06 9.79 -9.07
CA ALA A 548 18.70 9.55 -7.78
C ALA A 548 19.62 8.32 -7.85
N VAL A 549 20.73 8.39 -7.13
CA VAL A 549 21.59 7.25 -6.79
C VAL A 549 21.55 7.09 -5.29
N PHE A 550 21.41 5.86 -4.83
CA PHE A 550 21.27 5.57 -3.40
C PHE A 550 22.17 4.42 -2.93
N ARG A 551 22.46 4.45 -1.63
CA ARG A 551 23.02 3.35 -0.87
C ARG A 551 22.30 3.23 0.45
N ILE A 552 21.84 2.03 0.77
CA ILE A 552 21.19 1.68 2.04
C ILE A 552 22.02 0.62 2.73
N GLU A 553 22.23 0.77 4.03
CA GLU A 553 22.94 -0.16 4.87
C GLU A 553 22.09 -0.52 6.09
N GLN A 554 22.12 -1.79 6.48
CA GLN A 554 21.63 -2.25 7.77
C GLN A 554 22.80 -2.60 8.67
N ASP A 555 22.76 -2.16 9.92
CA ASP A 555 23.66 -2.55 10.99
C ASP A 555 22.88 -3.25 12.12
N ASN A 556 23.55 -3.96 13.01
CA ASN A 556 22.97 -4.71 14.13
C ASN A 556 22.02 -5.84 13.73
N VAL A 557 22.10 -6.36 12.52
CA VAL A 557 21.29 -7.54 12.11
C VAL A 557 21.78 -8.76 12.88
N GLY A 558 20.85 -9.50 13.48
CA GLY A 558 21.19 -10.70 14.22
C GLY A 558 21.73 -11.81 13.31
N GLN A 559 23.00 -12.19 13.52
CA GLN A 559 23.65 -13.33 12.88
C GLN A 559 23.75 -14.49 13.86
N ALA A 560 23.22 -15.67 13.49
CA ALA A 560 23.28 -16.87 14.31
C ALA A 560 24.75 -17.23 14.63
N THR A 561 25.02 -17.55 15.89
CA THR A 561 26.38 -17.92 16.36
C THR A 561 26.61 -19.42 16.20
N GLY A 562 25.58 -20.23 16.03
CA GLY A 562 25.61 -21.68 16.08
C GLY A 562 25.61 -22.25 17.51
N GLU A 563 25.58 -21.39 18.52
CA GLU A 563 25.51 -21.78 19.93
C GLU A 563 24.10 -21.53 20.48
N PRO A 564 23.64 -22.26 21.50
CA PRO A 564 22.37 -21.98 22.16
C PRO A 564 22.48 -20.79 23.11
N VAL A 565 21.34 -20.19 23.41
CA VAL A 565 21.18 -19.22 24.51
C VAL A 565 21.43 -19.92 25.84
N GLN A 566 22.17 -19.29 26.74
CA GLN A 566 22.50 -19.84 28.05
C GLN A 566 21.22 -20.15 28.85
N GLY A 567 21.04 -21.39 29.28
CA GLY A 567 19.84 -21.84 29.97
C GLY A 567 18.64 -22.22 29.06
N SER A 568 18.76 -22.04 27.73
CA SER A 568 17.72 -22.35 26.74
C SER A 568 18.30 -23.17 25.57
N PRO A 569 18.57 -24.48 25.72
CA PRO A 569 19.31 -25.27 24.71
C PRO A 569 18.60 -25.41 23.36
N ASN A 570 17.31 -25.10 23.28
CA ASN A 570 16.52 -25.12 22.06
C ASN A 570 16.38 -23.75 21.37
N GLU A 571 16.97 -22.70 21.95
CA GLU A 571 16.95 -21.35 21.40
C GLU A 571 18.37 -20.98 20.91
N PHE A 572 18.50 -20.61 19.63
CA PHE A 572 19.79 -20.18 19.07
C PHE A 572 20.17 -18.78 19.54
N ALA A 573 21.45 -18.59 19.86
CA ALA A 573 22.00 -17.30 20.17
C ALA A 573 22.47 -16.57 18.90
N TYR A 574 22.36 -15.25 18.92
CA TYR A 574 22.72 -14.36 17.82
C TYR A 574 23.73 -13.32 18.30
N ARG A 575 24.46 -12.76 17.38
CA ARG A 575 25.30 -11.57 17.59
C ARG A 575 24.92 -10.48 16.60
N ALA A 576 25.05 -9.24 17.00
CA ALA A 576 24.90 -8.11 16.10
C ALA A 576 25.99 -8.14 15.02
N ALA A 577 25.58 -7.98 13.76
CA ALA A 577 26.46 -7.97 12.61
C ALA A 577 26.02 -6.91 11.60
N ARG A 578 26.88 -6.57 10.65
CA ARG A 578 26.48 -5.82 9.48
C ARG A 578 25.45 -6.66 8.69
N GLY A 579 24.36 -6.02 8.27
CA GLY A 579 23.32 -6.69 7.53
C GLY A 579 23.40 -6.44 6.03
N THR A 580 22.22 -6.29 5.44
CA THR A 580 22.06 -6.07 4.00
C THR A 580 22.59 -4.71 3.56
N VAL A 581 23.29 -4.70 2.43
CA VAL A 581 23.66 -3.47 1.70
C VAL A 581 22.93 -3.47 0.38
N SER A 582 22.12 -2.44 0.14
CA SER A 582 21.45 -2.19 -1.14
C SER A 582 21.97 -0.90 -1.78
N ARG A 583 22.21 -0.94 -3.09
CA ARG A 583 22.64 0.22 -3.89
C ARG A 583 22.00 0.19 -5.25
N GLY A 584 21.73 1.37 -5.78
CA GLY A 584 21.06 1.46 -7.07
C GLY A 584 20.81 2.88 -7.54
N PHE A 585 19.97 2.97 -8.56
CA PHE A 585 19.49 4.24 -9.08
C PHE A 585 18.00 4.18 -9.41
N GLU A 586 17.37 5.34 -9.39
CA GLU A 586 15.97 5.55 -9.78
C GLU A 586 15.87 6.79 -10.65
N PHE A 587 15.10 6.69 -11.73
CA PHE A 587 14.74 7.79 -12.60
C PHE A 587 13.21 7.85 -12.70
N GLU A 588 12.64 9.03 -12.57
CA GLU A 588 11.19 9.26 -12.67
C GLU A 588 10.89 10.55 -13.41
N VAL A 589 9.91 10.51 -14.32
CA VAL A 589 9.26 11.66 -14.92
C VAL A 589 7.78 11.54 -14.65
N ASN A 590 7.13 12.62 -14.22
CA ASN A 590 5.71 12.62 -13.88
C ASN A 590 5.07 13.99 -14.14
N GLY A 591 3.96 14.01 -14.89
CA GLY A 591 3.18 15.20 -15.14
C GLY A 591 2.81 15.45 -16.60
N GLU A 592 2.54 16.70 -16.94
CA GLU A 592 2.09 17.16 -18.26
C GLU A 592 3.30 17.45 -19.17
N LEU A 593 3.47 16.65 -20.23
CA LEU A 593 4.53 16.85 -21.25
C LEU A 593 4.19 17.99 -22.22
N ALA A 594 2.91 18.11 -22.55
CA ALA A 594 2.34 19.17 -23.38
C ALA A 594 0.85 19.29 -23.05
N PRO A 595 0.18 20.40 -23.42
CA PRO A 595 -1.24 20.58 -23.15
C PRO A 595 -2.10 19.37 -23.54
N GLY A 596 -2.76 18.79 -22.53
CA GLY A 596 -3.57 17.57 -22.67
C GLY A 596 -2.79 16.25 -22.75
N TRP A 597 -1.45 16.28 -22.66
CA TRP A 597 -0.62 15.08 -22.70
C TRP A 597 0.08 14.85 -21.36
N ASN A 598 -0.45 13.93 -20.56
CA ASN A 598 0.13 13.51 -19.29
C ASN A 598 0.93 12.22 -19.47
N ALA A 599 2.04 12.11 -18.76
CA ALA A 599 2.84 10.89 -18.73
C ALA A 599 3.48 10.68 -17.35
N THR A 600 3.71 9.41 -17.04
CA THR A 600 4.59 8.98 -15.97
C THR A 600 5.53 7.92 -16.53
N PHE A 601 6.82 8.07 -16.28
CA PHE A 601 7.84 7.09 -16.62
C PHE A 601 8.75 6.89 -15.42
N GLY A 602 8.94 5.63 -15.02
CA GLY A 602 9.82 5.22 -13.94
C GLY A 602 10.79 4.14 -14.38
N ALA A 603 12.06 4.29 -14.05
CA ALA A 603 13.08 3.27 -14.19
C ALA A 603 13.81 3.10 -12.86
N SER A 604 13.94 1.87 -12.39
CA SER A 604 14.64 1.56 -11.15
C SER A 604 15.53 0.35 -11.31
N ARG A 605 16.68 0.41 -10.67
CA ARG A 605 17.58 -0.74 -10.52
C ARG A 605 18.24 -0.70 -9.15
N TYR A 606 18.26 -1.86 -8.49
CA TYR A 606 19.02 -2.06 -7.27
C TYR A 606 19.75 -3.40 -7.27
N VAL A 607 20.76 -3.51 -6.42
CA VAL A 607 21.43 -4.76 -6.05
C VAL A 607 21.50 -4.78 -4.53
N ALA A 608 20.89 -5.79 -3.93
CA ALA A 608 20.88 -5.99 -2.49
C ALA A 608 21.64 -7.27 -2.14
N LYS A 609 22.61 -7.16 -1.21
CA LYS A 609 23.49 -8.24 -0.80
C LYS A 609 23.52 -8.39 0.71
N ASP A 610 23.63 -9.63 1.17
CA ASP A 610 23.82 -9.95 2.57
C ASP A 610 25.29 -9.73 3.03
N ILE A 611 25.58 -10.08 4.28
CA ILE A 611 26.92 -9.98 4.86
C ILE A 611 27.98 -10.83 4.15
N ASN A 612 27.55 -11.90 3.45
CA ASN A 612 28.43 -12.82 2.71
C ASN A 612 28.58 -12.44 1.23
N ASP A 613 28.13 -11.23 0.85
CA ASP A 613 28.09 -10.73 -0.53
C ASP A 613 27.18 -11.56 -1.46
N ALA A 614 26.25 -12.36 -0.89
CA ALA A 614 25.26 -13.10 -1.64
C ALA A 614 24.04 -12.22 -1.99
N ASP A 615 23.51 -12.38 -3.20
CA ASP A 615 22.30 -11.66 -3.63
C ASP A 615 21.09 -12.12 -2.80
N ILE A 616 20.33 -11.19 -2.27
CA ILE A 616 19.07 -11.45 -1.56
C ILE A 616 17.87 -11.03 -2.40
N ASN A 617 16.68 -11.53 -2.00
CA ASN A 617 15.41 -11.23 -2.67
C ASN A 617 15.47 -11.47 -4.19
N THR A 618 16.12 -12.56 -4.59
CA THR A 618 16.31 -12.91 -6.01
C THR A 618 15.02 -13.31 -6.71
N ASN A 619 13.95 -13.55 -5.95
CA ASN A 619 12.58 -13.74 -6.40
C ASN A 619 11.83 -12.42 -6.64
N LEU A 620 12.46 -11.26 -6.39
CA LEU A 620 11.97 -9.94 -6.74
C LEU A 620 12.76 -9.35 -7.91
N PRO A 621 12.13 -8.57 -8.81
CA PRO A 621 12.82 -7.93 -9.91
C PRO A 621 13.76 -6.82 -9.39
N GLN A 622 15.03 -6.92 -9.73
CA GLN A 622 16.05 -5.90 -9.40
C GLN A 622 16.05 -4.73 -10.39
N THR A 623 15.41 -4.87 -11.53
CA THR A 623 15.25 -3.81 -12.53
C THR A 623 13.82 -3.80 -13.02
N ALA A 624 13.19 -2.63 -12.96
CA ALA A 624 11.83 -2.42 -13.43
C ALA A 624 11.71 -1.11 -14.21
N LEU A 625 10.88 -1.14 -15.25
CA LEU A 625 10.46 0.04 -16.02
C LEU A 625 8.94 0.12 -15.96
N LYS A 626 8.41 1.31 -15.68
CA LYS A 626 6.97 1.58 -15.59
C LYS A 626 6.66 2.81 -16.42
N LEU A 627 5.75 2.67 -17.35
CA LEU A 627 5.28 3.75 -18.23
C LEU A 627 3.76 3.76 -18.22
N PHE A 628 3.20 4.94 -18.10
CA PHE A 628 1.79 5.19 -18.41
C PHE A 628 1.63 6.59 -18.96
N THR A 629 0.75 6.76 -19.96
CA THR A 629 0.50 8.05 -20.60
C THR A 629 -0.95 8.18 -21.01
N SER A 630 -1.47 9.41 -20.97
CA SER A 630 -2.79 9.78 -21.48
C SER A 630 -2.71 11.02 -22.34
N TYR A 631 -3.53 11.06 -23.36
CA TYR A 631 -3.60 12.19 -24.30
C TYR A 631 -5.05 12.55 -24.60
N THR A 632 -5.39 13.82 -24.38
CA THR A 632 -6.66 14.44 -24.77
C THR A 632 -6.38 15.42 -25.90
N PRO A 633 -6.76 15.13 -27.16
CA PRO A 633 -6.50 16.04 -28.29
C PRO A 633 -7.23 17.36 -28.11
N GLN A 634 -6.56 18.48 -28.38
CA GLN A 634 -7.18 19.81 -28.27
C GLN A 634 -8.38 20.00 -29.22
N SER A 635 -8.37 19.32 -30.34
CA SER A 635 -9.44 19.33 -31.34
C SER A 635 -10.62 18.42 -31.01
N LEU A 636 -10.49 17.54 -30.01
CA LEU A 636 -11.50 16.58 -29.58
C LEU A 636 -11.38 16.36 -28.08
N GLN A 637 -11.74 17.34 -27.28
CA GLN A 637 -11.57 17.35 -25.82
C GLN A 637 -12.44 16.33 -25.07
N GLU A 638 -13.42 15.77 -25.76
CA GLU A 638 -14.27 14.69 -25.26
C GLU A 638 -13.54 13.34 -25.23
N LEU A 639 -12.50 13.17 -26.04
CA LEU A 639 -11.75 11.91 -26.16
C LEU A 639 -10.44 11.96 -25.38
N THR A 640 -10.23 11.02 -24.47
CA THR A 640 -8.92 10.75 -23.89
C THR A 640 -8.51 9.32 -24.24
N VAL A 641 -7.30 9.15 -24.73
CA VAL A 641 -6.71 7.84 -25.01
C VAL A 641 -5.40 7.69 -24.27
N GLY A 642 -5.05 6.48 -23.91
CA GLY A 642 -3.78 6.24 -23.25
C GLY A 642 -3.47 4.77 -23.05
N GLY A 643 -2.37 4.53 -22.36
CA GLY A 643 -1.91 3.19 -22.05
C GLY A 643 -0.56 3.18 -21.38
N GLY A 644 -0.11 2.01 -21.04
CA GLY A 644 1.14 1.83 -20.32
C GLY A 644 1.82 0.50 -20.55
N ALA A 645 3.03 0.40 -20.03
CA ALA A 645 3.80 -0.83 -20.02
C ALA A 645 4.63 -0.93 -18.74
N ASN A 646 4.48 -2.04 -18.03
CA ASN A 646 5.29 -2.38 -16.88
C ASN A 646 6.22 -3.54 -17.27
N TRP A 647 7.52 -3.29 -17.29
CA TRP A 647 8.53 -4.30 -17.59
C TRP A 647 9.38 -4.59 -16.36
N GLN A 648 9.73 -5.87 -16.19
CA GLN A 648 10.67 -6.32 -15.17
C GLN A 648 11.70 -7.30 -15.74
N ASN A 649 12.89 -7.33 -15.12
CA ASN A 649 13.90 -8.29 -15.47
C ASN A 649 13.58 -9.69 -14.94
N ARG A 650 14.40 -10.67 -15.32
CA ARG A 650 14.33 -12.06 -14.82
C ARG A 650 14.46 -12.12 -13.29
N ILE A 651 13.73 -13.05 -12.68
CA ILE A 651 13.82 -13.41 -11.27
C ILE A 651 14.09 -14.90 -11.11
N TYR A 652 14.56 -15.31 -9.94
CA TYR A 652 14.73 -16.72 -9.60
C TYR A 652 14.61 -16.95 -8.09
N TYR A 653 14.23 -18.18 -7.75
CA TYR A 653 14.20 -18.64 -6.37
C TYR A 653 15.16 -19.83 -6.23
N PRO A 654 16.15 -19.82 -5.30
CA PRO A 654 17.07 -20.92 -5.08
C PRO A 654 16.34 -22.06 -4.37
N VAL A 655 16.51 -23.27 -4.88
CA VAL A 655 16.02 -24.50 -4.26
C VAL A 655 17.22 -25.42 -4.06
N PRO A 656 17.77 -25.57 -2.85
CA PRO A 656 19.01 -26.31 -2.63
C PRO A 656 19.03 -27.70 -3.26
N ALA A 657 17.92 -28.44 -3.19
CA ALA A 657 17.81 -29.78 -3.76
C ALA A 657 17.84 -29.83 -5.30
N TYR A 658 17.38 -28.77 -5.99
CA TYR A 658 17.16 -28.80 -7.46
C TYR A 658 17.77 -27.60 -8.20
N GLY A 659 18.54 -26.73 -7.51
CA GLY A 659 19.14 -25.55 -8.10
C GLY A 659 18.26 -24.30 -8.05
N ARG A 660 17.57 -23.94 -9.13
CA ARG A 660 16.81 -22.65 -9.17
C ARG A 660 15.52 -22.77 -9.97
N ILE A 661 14.43 -22.28 -9.40
CA ILE A 661 13.22 -21.95 -10.15
C ILE A 661 13.43 -20.59 -10.80
N LYS A 662 13.19 -20.41 -12.10
CA LYS A 662 13.46 -19.18 -12.85
C LYS A 662 12.19 -18.68 -13.54
N GLN A 663 12.03 -17.37 -13.62
CA GLN A 663 11.09 -16.69 -14.49
C GLN A 663 11.85 -15.66 -15.34
N SER A 664 11.68 -15.71 -16.65
CA SER A 664 12.25 -14.71 -17.57
C SER A 664 11.62 -13.34 -17.35
N GLY A 665 12.33 -12.28 -17.71
CA GLY A 665 11.77 -10.94 -17.74
C GLY A 665 10.55 -10.86 -18.68
N TYR A 666 9.61 -9.99 -18.35
CA TYR A 666 8.39 -9.79 -19.14
C TYR A 666 7.89 -8.35 -19.06
N ALA A 667 6.97 -8.01 -19.96
CA ALA A 667 6.24 -6.76 -19.95
C ALA A 667 4.73 -7.03 -19.91
N LEU A 668 4.00 -6.25 -19.15
CA LEU A 668 2.55 -6.17 -19.14
C LEU A 668 2.16 -4.84 -19.79
N VAL A 669 1.33 -4.90 -20.82
CA VAL A 669 0.88 -3.73 -21.58
C VAL A 669 -0.59 -3.47 -21.29
N SER A 670 -0.94 -2.20 -21.07
CA SER A 670 -2.31 -1.76 -20.86
C SER A 670 -2.69 -0.65 -21.84
N ALA A 671 -3.99 -0.50 -22.10
CA ALA A 671 -4.54 0.59 -22.89
C ALA A 671 -5.89 1.03 -22.32
N PHE A 672 -6.23 2.30 -22.50
CA PHE A 672 -7.56 2.78 -22.19
C PHE A 672 -8.05 3.81 -23.18
N VAL A 673 -9.35 3.97 -23.24
CA VAL A 673 -10.03 5.04 -23.95
C VAL A 673 -11.19 5.53 -23.08
N ARG A 674 -11.29 6.85 -22.90
CA ARG A 674 -12.44 7.52 -22.27
C ARG A 674 -13.06 8.49 -23.25
N TYR A 675 -14.39 8.43 -23.34
CA TYR A 675 -15.19 9.33 -24.15
C TYR A 675 -16.26 10.02 -23.28
N ARG A 676 -16.22 11.36 -23.23
CA ARG A 676 -17.20 12.17 -22.53
C ARG A 676 -18.37 12.46 -23.47
N ILE A 677 -19.49 11.78 -23.24
CA ILE A 677 -20.70 11.85 -24.06
C ILE A 677 -21.39 13.21 -23.87
N SER A 678 -21.41 13.70 -22.63
CA SER A 678 -21.87 15.03 -22.23
C SER A 678 -21.02 15.52 -21.05
N PRO A 679 -21.19 16.78 -20.57
CA PRO A 679 -20.50 17.23 -19.35
C PRO A 679 -20.72 16.30 -18.15
N GLU A 680 -21.89 15.65 -18.05
CA GLU A 680 -22.29 14.80 -16.93
C GLU A 680 -21.97 13.32 -17.17
N PHE A 681 -21.88 12.86 -18.43
CA PHE A 681 -21.73 11.43 -18.73
C PHE A 681 -20.46 11.09 -19.48
N SER A 682 -19.73 10.09 -18.97
CA SER A 682 -18.56 9.54 -19.63
C SER A 682 -18.59 8.00 -19.63
N VAL A 683 -17.90 7.43 -20.60
CA VAL A 683 -17.63 5.99 -20.72
C VAL A 683 -16.14 5.79 -20.87
N GLN A 684 -15.58 4.87 -20.10
CA GLN A 684 -14.17 4.48 -20.16
C GLN A 684 -14.04 2.98 -20.35
N ALA A 685 -13.19 2.57 -21.28
CA ALA A 685 -12.79 1.18 -21.47
C ALA A 685 -11.31 1.03 -21.08
N ASN A 686 -11.00 0.05 -20.24
CA ASN A 686 -9.62 -0.33 -19.87
C ASN A 686 -9.33 -1.76 -20.32
N LEU A 687 -8.12 -2.01 -20.81
CA LEU A 687 -7.61 -3.32 -21.18
C LEU A 687 -6.24 -3.51 -20.51
N ASN A 688 -6.11 -4.55 -19.70
CA ASN A 688 -4.89 -4.93 -19.00
C ASN A 688 -4.31 -6.21 -19.57
N ASN A 689 -2.98 -6.37 -19.45
CA ASN A 689 -2.23 -7.49 -20.02
C ASN A 689 -2.64 -7.77 -21.46
N LEU A 690 -2.63 -6.72 -22.31
CA LEU A 690 -3.13 -6.74 -23.69
C LEU A 690 -2.51 -7.85 -24.54
N LEU A 691 -1.23 -8.18 -24.25
CA LEU A 691 -0.47 -9.22 -24.96
C LEU A 691 -0.72 -10.64 -24.42
N ASP A 692 -1.61 -10.79 -23.44
CA ASP A 692 -1.96 -12.06 -22.80
C ASP A 692 -0.73 -12.82 -22.27
N LYS A 693 0.15 -12.08 -21.58
CA LYS A 693 1.39 -12.64 -21.07
C LYS A 693 1.11 -13.51 -19.85
N LYS A 694 1.42 -14.80 -19.96
CA LYS A 694 1.43 -15.73 -18.82
C LYS A 694 2.67 -15.47 -17.96
N TYR A 695 2.47 -15.20 -16.67
CA TYR A 695 3.54 -14.93 -15.72
C TYR A 695 3.15 -15.40 -14.31
N LEU A 696 4.15 -15.53 -13.44
CA LEU A 696 3.97 -15.84 -12.03
C LEU A 696 4.08 -14.55 -11.22
N SER A 697 3.08 -14.27 -10.40
CA SER A 697 3.09 -13.21 -9.37
C SER A 697 3.80 -13.64 -8.10
N GLN A 698 3.95 -14.96 -7.89
CA GLN A 698 4.68 -15.57 -6.78
C GLN A 698 5.68 -16.61 -7.30
N ILE A 699 6.89 -16.57 -6.76
CA ILE A 699 7.96 -17.54 -7.03
C ILE A 699 8.86 -17.67 -5.79
N ASN A 700 8.45 -18.51 -4.82
CA ASN A 700 9.16 -18.74 -3.56
C ASN A 700 9.11 -20.20 -3.11
N GLY A 701 9.15 -21.16 -4.07
CA GLY A 701 8.87 -22.57 -3.83
C GLY A 701 7.41 -22.92 -4.11
N TYR A 702 6.49 -22.01 -3.86
CA TYR A 702 5.09 -22.03 -4.31
C TYR A 702 4.90 -21.03 -5.46
N GLY A 703 3.92 -21.30 -6.31
CA GLY A 703 3.59 -20.48 -7.45
C GLY A 703 2.18 -19.95 -7.38
N ALA A 704 2.00 -18.70 -7.84
CA ALA A 704 0.70 -18.16 -8.21
C ALA A 704 0.83 -17.47 -9.58
N TYR A 705 -0.16 -17.63 -10.44
CA TYR A 705 -0.19 -16.88 -11.69
C TYR A 705 -0.73 -15.48 -11.45
N GLY A 706 -0.17 -14.51 -12.13
CA GLY A 706 -0.76 -13.19 -12.24
C GLY A 706 -1.89 -13.16 -13.27
N ASP A 707 -2.66 -12.10 -13.26
CA ASP A 707 -3.84 -11.96 -14.11
C ASP A 707 -3.52 -12.03 -15.60
N GLY A 708 -4.26 -12.85 -16.34
CA GLY A 708 -4.29 -12.89 -17.79
C GLY A 708 -4.90 -11.61 -18.37
N ARG A 709 -5.08 -11.59 -19.70
CA ARG A 709 -5.74 -10.45 -20.35
C ARG A 709 -7.13 -10.25 -19.82
N ASN A 710 -7.42 -9.02 -19.38
CA ASN A 710 -8.70 -8.63 -18.84
C ASN A 710 -9.10 -7.23 -19.29
N GLY A 711 -10.37 -6.92 -19.18
CA GLY A 711 -10.88 -5.61 -19.53
C GLY A 711 -12.09 -5.21 -18.74
N SER A 712 -12.37 -3.91 -18.71
CA SER A 712 -13.55 -3.35 -18.05
C SER A 712 -14.10 -2.15 -18.80
N LEU A 713 -15.41 -1.89 -18.58
CA LEU A 713 -16.12 -0.69 -19.01
C LEU A 713 -16.66 0.02 -17.78
N THR A 714 -16.35 1.30 -17.67
CA THR A 714 -16.85 2.19 -16.60
C THR A 714 -17.79 3.22 -17.19
N PHE A 715 -18.99 3.32 -16.67
CA PHE A 715 -19.95 4.39 -16.96
C PHE A 715 -19.98 5.33 -15.76
N THR A 716 -19.75 6.61 -15.97
CA THR A 716 -19.75 7.62 -14.91
C THR A 716 -20.75 8.70 -15.22
N TRP A 717 -21.60 8.99 -14.22
CA TRP A 717 -22.47 10.16 -14.19
C TRP A 717 -21.98 11.11 -13.12
N SER A 718 -21.66 12.34 -13.51
CA SER A 718 -21.21 13.42 -12.62
C SER A 718 -22.23 14.55 -12.58
N PHE A 719 -22.43 15.18 -11.46
CA PHE A 719 -23.43 16.25 -11.27
C PHE A 719 -22.96 17.32 -10.29
#